data_6212090e0e65b425579998545ddd3bfd
#
_entry.id   6212090e0e65b425579998545ddd3bfd
#
_cell.length_a   1.000
_cell.length_b   1.000
_cell.length_c   1.000
_cell.angle_alpha   90.00
_cell.angle_beta   90.00
_cell.angle_gamma   90.00
#
_symmetry.space_group_name_H-M   'P 1'
#
loop_
_entity.id
_entity.type
_entity.pdbx_description
1 polymer ?
#
loop_
_entity_poly.entity_id
_entity_poly.type
_entity_poly.pdbx_seq_one_letter_code
_entity_poly.pdbx_strand_id
1 'polypeptide(L)'
;MLSAVKRYTALISGTLVRCFPRTTAYLRAEREAAEAAQALARAQAQQKKARPRGRNKKASEGKGRTTARKSAPKEPGGARAAVEGPSVYRAAALPRRKGAEEAMRARVAEAVAAGVVAAPSDEQWAMILARGPLTRIFAGAGSGKSTTLLLRVVYLLAHLGVDPAKLTVISFTNASCAQLREQLMRVLAFWQVPFDAAQARQCVRTFHSAMGVLAKSEMGVSAWFEQLDSRDAGDEPDNPLAAGRLKPAQQRLLQEAYHACYAEDVGFRTAVHALLGLESDAVLSKTPEGPLRLAGELGPMALPEAFHVQAGFIESLGLRVDALQPDALTCPQRDQQFIRALQPFWARFQALLRQRGLATFNMAFCELTERLEKGGLKLPALVPLTHLLIDEFQDISPQIVRWLRAAHERLAQAGETPSLMAIGDDWQSIYGWRGSSPELFMDFDRHFAKGRGKKSAVLRLETNYRSIDAVVRDGEAVLGGVAFKQDKTCRAVREARPGDHGVRLVQGFELPGGLPALVAELQAQCAHVAGLERAERTPVLLLGRRNDTLRTVQTALEPGSPVKALTIHRAKGLQAEVAVIVDDCQPPESHPLRNALYAYSGYFRNSYDQAMRDENLRLAYVAITRGVSRVIWYCRRPQGATAVLAARAPDL
;
A
#
# COMPACT_ATOMS: atom_id res chain seq x y z
N MET A 1 -25.41 -40.09 -15.33
CA MET A 1 -24.31 -39.32 -14.66
C MET A 1 -24.21 -37.86 -15.14
N LEU A 2 -24.12 -37.57 -16.41
CA LEU A 2 -23.98 -36.18 -16.94
C LEU A 2 -25.10 -35.21 -16.52
N SER A 3 -26.36 -35.68 -16.38
CA SER A 3 -27.48 -34.81 -15.94
C SER A 3 -27.44 -34.47 -14.43
N ALA A 4 -26.95 -35.37 -13.62
CA ALA A 4 -26.78 -35.12 -12.17
C ALA A 4 -25.64 -34.14 -11.91
N VAL A 5 -24.52 -34.25 -12.63
CA VAL A 5 -23.39 -33.32 -12.55
C VAL A 5 -23.82 -31.92 -13.02
N LYS A 6 -24.62 -31.80 -14.12
CA LYS A 6 -25.15 -30.51 -14.57
C LYS A 6 -26.12 -29.86 -13.57
N ARG A 7 -26.97 -30.64 -12.90
CA ARG A 7 -27.83 -30.12 -11.83
C ARG A 7 -27.05 -29.69 -10.59
N TYR A 8 -26.03 -30.45 -10.20
CA TYR A 8 -25.18 -30.13 -9.06
C TYR A 8 -24.33 -28.87 -9.32
N THR A 9 -23.77 -28.75 -10.53
CA THR A 9 -23.05 -27.54 -10.95
C THR A 9 -23.98 -26.32 -11.04
N ALA A 10 -25.22 -26.46 -11.49
CA ALA A 10 -26.18 -25.36 -11.50
C ALA A 10 -26.59 -24.92 -10.09
N LEU A 11 -26.73 -25.86 -9.15
CA LEU A 11 -27.05 -25.58 -7.74
C LEU A 11 -25.87 -24.90 -7.03
N ILE A 12 -24.66 -25.38 -7.23
CA ILE A 12 -23.44 -24.76 -6.69
C ILE A 12 -23.22 -23.37 -7.32
N SER A 13 -23.42 -23.21 -8.63
CA SER A 13 -23.34 -21.91 -9.30
C SER A 13 -24.40 -20.94 -8.75
N GLY A 14 -25.64 -21.39 -8.55
CA GLY A 14 -26.70 -20.57 -7.98
C GLY A 14 -26.44 -20.16 -6.52
N THR A 15 -25.88 -21.07 -5.73
CA THR A 15 -25.48 -20.78 -4.34
C THR A 15 -24.29 -19.85 -4.28
N LEU A 16 -23.29 -20.03 -5.16
CA LEU A 16 -22.12 -19.15 -5.27
C LEU A 16 -22.51 -17.74 -5.73
N VAL A 17 -23.46 -17.63 -6.66
CA VAL A 17 -24.00 -16.31 -7.11
C VAL A 17 -24.74 -15.61 -5.98
N ARG A 18 -25.46 -16.34 -5.14
CA ARG A 18 -26.18 -15.78 -3.97
C ARG A 18 -25.25 -15.43 -2.80
N CYS A 19 -24.28 -16.31 -2.50
CA CYS A 19 -23.39 -16.13 -1.37
C CYS A 19 -22.17 -15.25 -1.69
N PHE A 20 -21.71 -15.23 -2.95
CA PHE A 20 -20.53 -14.50 -3.41
C PHE A 20 -20.76 -13.77 -4.74
N PRO A 21 -21.74 -12.87 -4.82
CA PRO A 21 -22.08 -12.19 -6.07
C PRO A 21 -20.96 -11.32 -6.65
N ARG A 22 -20.02 -10.83 -5.80
CA ARG A 22 -18.84 -10.07 -6.26
C ARG A 22 -17.86 -10.91 -7.03
N THR A 23 -17.53 -12.09 -6.55
CA THR A 23 -16.56 -12.97 -7.18
C THR A 23 -17.04 -13.44 -8.52
N THR A 24 -18.33 -13.73 -8.64
CA THR A 24 -18.93 -14.19 -9.90
C THR A 24 -19.14 -13.06 -10.91
N ALA A 25 -19.51 -11.84 -10.48
CA ALA A 25 -19.63 -10.68 -11.36
C ALA A 25 -18.25 -10.18 -11.81
N TYR A 26 -17.28 -10.13 -10.91
CA TYR A 26 -15.89 -9.77 -11.22
C TYR A 26 -15.27 -10.75 -12.22
N LEU A 27 -15.42 -12.05 -12.00
CA LEU A 27 -14.91 -13.07 -12.91
C LEU A 27 -15.58 -13.05 -14.30
N ARG A 28 -16.86 -12.65 -14.36
CA ARG A 28 -17.54 -12.46 -15.66
C ARG A 28 -17.03 -11.23 -16.40
N ALA A 29 -16.87 -10.10 -15.69
CA ALA A 29 -16.35 -8.86 -16.28
C ALA A 29 -14.90 -9.03 -16.78
N GLU A 30 -14.02 -9.69 -16.00
CA GLU A 30 -12.67 -10.01 -16.44
C GLU A 30 -12.63 -10.96 -17.63
N ARG A 31 -13.52 -11.95 -17.67
CA ARG A 31 -13.60 -12.87 -18.81
C ARG A 31 -14.00 -12.13 -20.10
N GLU A 32 -14.98 -11.25 -20.02
CA GLU A 32 -15.44 -10.45 -21.17
C GLU A 32 -14.35 -9.48 -21.63
N ALA A 33 -13.63 -8.82 -20.68
CA ALA A 33 -12.50 -7.97 -21.00
C ALA A 33 -11.35 -8.75 -21.66
N ALA A 34 -11.07 -9.96 -21.18
CA ALA A 34 -10.03 -10.82 -21.75
C ALA A 34 -10.42 -11.35 -23.16
N GLU A 35 -11.68 -11.67 -23.39
CA GLU A 35 -12.19 -12.08 -24.70
C GLU A 35 -12.10 -10.91 -25.71
N ALA A 36 -12.43 -9.68 -25.28
CA ALA A 36 -12.28 -8.47 -26.08
C ALA A 36 -10.80 -8.18 -26.41
N ALA A 37 -9.91 -8.30 -25.42
CA ALA A 37 -8.47 -8.13 -25.63
C ALA A 37 -7.89 -9.18 -26.59
N GLN A 38 -8.34 -10.44 -26.52
CA GLN A 38 -7.92 -11.48 -27.46
C GLN A 38 -8.44 -11.23 -28.89
N ALA A 39 -9.67 -10.72 -29.02
CA ALA A 39 -10.22 -10.35 -30.33
C ALA A 39 -9.42 -9.21 -30.96
N LEU A 40 -9.05 -8.20 -30.17
CA LEU A 40 -8.22 -7.07 -30.61
C LEU A 40 -6.81 -7.54 -31.02
N ALA A 41 -6.19 -8.40 -30.23
CA ALA A 41 -4.86 -8.96 -30.52
C ALA A 41 -4.87 -9.80 -31.81
N ARG A 42 -5.94 -10.58 -32.06
CA ARG A 42 -6.14 -11.33 -33.32
C ARG A 42 -6.30 -10.40 -34.52
N ALA A 43 -7.05 -9.31 -34.39
CA ALA A 43 -7.20 -8.29 -35.42
C ALA A 43 -5.88 -7.60 -35.75
N GLN A 44 -5.11 -7.23 -34.75
CA GLN A 44 -3.77 -6.64 -34.92
C GLN A 44 -2.75 -7.61 -35.53
N ALA A 45 -2.80 -8.89 -35.16
CA ALA A 45 -1.96 -9.92 -35.76
C ALA A 45 -2.31 -10.16 -37.25
N GLN A 46 -3.57 -10.08 -37.61
CA GLN A 46 -4.04 -10.15 -39.01
C GLN A 46 -3.59 -8.92 -39.82
N GLN A 47 -3.66 -7.71 -39.25
CA GLN A 47 -3.13 -6.49 -39.88
C GLN A 47 -1.61 -6.52 -40.07
N LYS A 48 -0.84 -7.07 -39.10
CA LYS A 48 0.61 -7.25 -39.25
C LYS A 48 0.99 -8.25 -40.34
N LYS A 49 0.18 -9.27 -40.58
CA LYS A 49 0.40 -10.24 -41.70
C LYS A 49 0.09 -9.67 -43.10
N ALA A 50 -0.71 -8.61 -43.17
CA ALA A 50 -1.11 -7.97 -44.43
C ALA A 50 -0.15 -6.87 -44.93
N ARG A 51 0.94 -6.54 -44.24
CA ARG A 51 1.94 -5.56 -44.71
C ARG A 51 3.02 -6.25 -45.54
N PRO A 52 3.27 -5.81 -46.82
CA PRO A 52 4.32 -6.39 -47.66
C PRO A 52 5.73 -6.05 -47.12
N ARG A 53 6.59 -7.05 -47.12
CA ARG A 53 8.03 -6.92 -46.82
C ARG A 53 8.72 -6.06 -47.85
N GLY A 54 8.99 -4.79 -47.55
CA GLY A 54 9.89 -3.94 -48.28
C GLY A 54 11.34 -4.31 -47.96
N ARG A 55 12.05 -4.71 -49.02
CA ARG A 55 13.47 -5.01 -49.08
C ARG A 55 14.26 -3.70 -49.02
N ASN A 56 15.17 -3.49 -48.06
CA ASN A 56 16.17 -2.45 -48.23
C ASN A 56 17.58 -2.92 -47.87
N LYS A 57 18.49 -2.57 -48.82
CA LYS A 57 19.91 -2.91 -48.90
C LYS A 57 20.74 -1.99 -47.99
N LYS A 58 21.89 -2.55 -47.60
CA LYS A 58 23.05 -1.91 -46.99
C LYS A 58 23.53 -0.66 -47.72
N ALA A 59 24.00 0.33 -46.99
CA ALA A 59 25.15 1.14 -47.35
C ALA A 59 25.86 1.65 -46.10
N SER A 60 27.15 1.66 -46.19
CA SER A 60 28.21 1.84 -45.22
C SER A 60 28.68 3.30 -45.10
N GLU A 61 29.34 3.57 -43.98
CA GLU A 61 30.48 4.50 -43.79
C GLU A 61 30.28 6.01 -43.73
N GLY A 62 30.86 6.59 -42.68
CA GLY A 62 31.22 8.00 -42.64
C GLY A 62 31.63 8.50 -41.23
N LYS A 63 32.95 8.57 -41.03
CA LYS A 63 33.63 9.18 -39.87
C LYS A 63 33.38 10.69 -39.75
N GLY A 64 33.38 11.21 -38.51
CA GLY A 64 33.88 12.57 -38.33
C GLY A 64 33.41 13.37 -37.12
N ARG A 65 34.25 13.43 -36.12
CA ARG A 65 34.77 14.61 -35.39
C ARG A 65 33.91 15.35 -34.34
N THR A 66 34.35 15.15 -33.12
CA THR A 66 34.48 16.02 -31.91
C THR A 66 34.05 17.49 -32.01
N THR A 67 33.25 17.91 -31.03
CA THR A 67 33.45 19.19 -30.35
C THR A 67 33.07 19.06 -28.85
N ALA A 68 34.00 19.54 -28.01
CA ALA A 68 33.96 19.58 -26.58
C ALA A 68 32.89 20.56 -26.06
N ARG A 69 32.16 20.19 -25.02
CA ARG A 69 31.38 21.12 -24.20
C ARG A 69 31.79 21.01 -22.73
N LYS A 70 32.19 22.15 -22.19
CA LYS A 70 32.76 22.40 -20.89
C LYS A 70 31.90 21.87 -19.74
N SER A 71 32.55 21.21 -18.80
CA SER A 71 32.04 20.78 -17.50
C SER A 71 31.85 21.96 -16.55
N ALA A 72 30.70 22.03 -15.88
CA ALA A 72 30.49 22.83 -14.68
C ALA A 72 30.79 21.99 -13.41
N PRO A 73 31.14 22.61 -12.28
CA PRO A 73 31.80 21.92 -11.17
C PRO A 73 30.85 21.05 -10.35
N LYS A 74 31.35 19.87 -9.98
CA LYS A 74 30.72 18.95 -9.02
C LYS A 74 30.89 19.48 -7.61
N GLU A 75 29.79 19.61 -6.87
CA GLU A 75 29.80 19.66 -5.41
C GLU A 75 30.00 18.27 -4.78
N PRO A 76 30.64 18.17 -3.62
CA PRO A 76 31.01 16.89 -3.02
C PRO A 76 29.86 16.30 -2.21
N GLY A 77 29.04 15.47 -2.79
CA GLY A 77 28.11 14.60 -2.07
C GLY A 77 28.83 13.35 -1.56
N GLY A 78 28.90 13.18 -0.27
CA GLY A 78 29.53 12.05 0.40
C GLY A 78 29.00 10.70 -0.07
N ALA A 79 29.76 10.00 -0.88
CA ALA A 79 29.53 8.62 -1.25
C ALA A 79 29.80 7.71 -0.04
N ARG A 80 28.76 7.22 0.62
CA ARG A 80 28.89 6.01 1.43
C ARG A 80 29.21 4.85 0.48
N ALA A 81 30.39 4.26 0.66
CA ALA A 81 30.91 3.13 -0.09
C ALA A 81 29.86 2.03 -0.20
N ALA A 82 29.64 1.54 -1.43
CA ALA A 82 28.89 0.32 -1.70
C ALA A 82 29.60 -0.82 -0.95
N VAL A 83 28.86 -1.49 -0.06
CA VAL A 83 29.36 -2.66 0.65
C VAL A 83 29.63 -3.75 -0.37
N GLU A 84 30.89 -4.04 -0.66
CA GLU A 84 31.33 -5.18 -1.47
C GLU A 84 31.15 -6.46 -0.65
N GLY A 85 29.93 -6.99 -0.67
CA GLY A 85 29.61 -8.32 -0.15
C GLY A 85 29.07 -9.24 -1.23
N PRO A 86 29.11 -10.56 -1.06
CA PRO A 86 28.49 -11.47 -2.01
C PRO A 86 27.00 -11.15 -2.15
N SER A 87 26.52 -11.05 -3.41
CA SER A 87 25.12 -10.72 -3.69
C SER A 87 24.17 -11.69 -2.97
N VAL A 88 23.27 -11.13 -2.16
CA VAL A 88 22.19 -11.87 -1.48
C VAL A 88 21.27 -12.55 -2.50
N TYR A 89 20.98 -11.86 -3.61
CA TYR A 89 20.04 -12.31 -4.64
C TYR A 89 20.75 -12.94 -5.84
N ARG A 90 20.84 -14.26 -5.84
CA ARG A 90 21.54 -15.04 -6.88
C ARG A 90 20.62 -15.35 -8.05
N ALA A 91 21.19 -15.45 -9.26
CA ALA A 91 20.40 -15.73 -10.46
C ALA A 91 19.65 -17.07 -10.46
N ALA A 92 20.13 -18.03 -9.68
CA ALA A 92 19.54 -19.38 -9.55
C ALA A 92 18.56 -19.51 -8.37
N ALA A 93 18.07 -18.39 -7.81
CA ALA A 93 17.16 -18.42 -6.65
C ALA A 93 15.86 -19.21 -6.93
N LEU A 94 15.34 -19.11 -8.16
CA LEU A 94 14.15 -19.86 -8.55
C LEU A 94 14.52 -21.07 -9.40
N PRO A 95 13.89 -22.24 -9.14
CA PRO A 95 14.12 -23.47 -9.92
C PRO A 95 13.82 -23.26 -11.41
N ARG A 96 14.53 -24.00 -12.26
CA ARG A 96 14.28 -24.04 -13.71
C ARG A 96 13.80 -25.44 -14.07
N ARG A 97 12.60 -25.53 -14.63
CA ARG A 97 12.05 -26.79 -15.14
C ARG A 97 11.73 -26.61 -16.63
N LYS A 98 12.24 -27.54 -17.46
CA LYS A 98 11.95 -27.55 -18.90
C LYS A 98 10.44 -27.79 -19.09
N GLY A 99 9.81 -27.03 -19.98
CA GLY A 99 8.38 -27.17 -20.27
C GLY A 99 7.43 -26.56 -19.22
N ALA A 100 7.94 -26.01 -18.11
CA ALA A 100 7.08 -25.45 -17.05
C ALA A 100 6.23 -24.28 -17.51
N GLU A 101 6.73 -23.45 -18.43
CA GLU A 101 6.03 -22.30 -18.98
C GLU A 101 4.89 -22.74 -19.90
N GLU A 102 5.17 -23.67 -20.81
CA GLU A 102 4.17 -24.26 -21.71
C GLU A 102 3.09 -25.00 -20.92
N ALA A 103 3.47 -25.78 -19.92
CA ALA A 103 2.53 -26.48 -19.04
C ALA A 103 1.64 -25.51 -18.24
N MET A 104 2.21 -24.40 -17.75
CA MET A 104 1.42 -23.37 -17.08
C MET A 104 0.43 -22.69 -18.04
N ARG A 105 0.86 -22.34 -19.25
CA ARG A 105 -0.03 -21.73 -20.26
C ARG A 105 -1.18 -22.65 -20.66
N ALA A 106 -0.89 -23.93 -20.88
CA ALA A 106 -1.91 -24.93 -21.21
C ALA A 106 -2.91 -25.08 -20.05
N ARG A 107 -2.45 -25.21 -18.82
CA ARG A 107 -3.32 -25.38 -17.67
C ARG A 107 -4.17 -24.14 -17.35
N VAL A 108 -3.62 -22.94 -17.56
CA VAL A 108 -4.38 -21.68 -17.48
C VAL A 108 -5.46 -21.61 -18.55
N ALA A 109 -5.18 -22.07 -19.78
CA ALA A 109 -6.20 -22.11 -20.83
C ALA A 109 -7.40 -23.02 -20.46
N GLU A 110 -7.12 -24.19 -19.85
CA GLU A 110 -8.16 -25.07 -19.30
C GLU A 110 -8.94 -24.40 -18.16
N ALA A 111 -8.24 -23.69 -17.24
CA ALA A 111 -8.86 -22.99 -16.13
C ALA A 111 -9.74 -21.81 -16.59
N VAL A 112 -9.34 -21.13 -17.66
CA VAL A 112 -10.14 -20.07 -18.32
C VAL A 112 -11.40 -20.68 -18.96
N ALA A 113 -11.26 -21.78 -19.68
CA ALA A 113 -12.40 -22.49 -20.26
C ALA A 113 -13.39 -22.99 -19.20
N ALA A 114 -12.89 -23.39 -18.04
CA ALA A 114 -13.69 -23.81 -16.89
C ALA A 114 -14.25 -22.63 -16.05
N GLY A 115 -13.91 -21.36 -16.38
CA GLY A 115 -14.35 -20.18 -15.64
C GLY A 115 -13.72 -20.04 -14.24
N VAL A 116 -12.57 -20.69 -14.00
CA VAL A 116 -11.85 -20.65 -12.71
C VAL A 116 -11.01 -19.39 -12.59
N VAL A 117 -10.37 -18.97 -13.68
CA VAL A 117 -9.56 -17.75 -13.76
C VAL A 117 -9.85 -17.00 -15.06
N ALA A 118 -9.58 -15.69 -15.09
CA ALA A 118 -9.61 -14.91 -16.31
C ALA A 118 -8.33 -15.15 -17.13
N ALA A 119 -8.41 -14.93 -18.46
CA ALA A 119 -7.27 -15.07 -19.36
C ALA A 119 -6.24 -13.95 -19.09
N PRO A 120 -4.98 -14.27 -18.74
CA PRO A 120 -3.97 -13.26 -18.50
C PRO A 120 -3.56 -12.54 -19.81
N SER A 121 -3.34 -11.23 -19.71
CA SER A 121 -2.71 -10.44 -20.78
C SER A 121 -1.22 -10.74 -20.89
N ASP A 122 -0.57 -10.23 -21.96
CA ASP A 122 0.88 -10.38 -22.14
C ASP A 122 1.68 -9.74 -20.99
N GLU A 123 1.22 -8.58 -20.48
CA GLU A 123 1.81 -7.92 -19.31
C GLU A 123 1.71 -8.82 -18.07
N GLN A 124 0.54 -9.41 -17.85
CA GLN A 124 0.31 -10.32 -16.73
C GLN A 124 1.11 -11.62 -16.88
N TRP A 125 1.23 -12.17 -18.09
CA TRP A 125 2.10 -13.30 -18.35
C TRP A 125 3.57 -13.01 -18.07
N ALA A 126 4.05 -11.81 -18.41
CA ALA A 126 5.41 -11.41 -18.08
C ALA A 126 5.67 -11.42 -16.56
N MET A 127 4.69 -11.02 -15.75
CA MET A 127 4.76 -11.10 -14.30
C MET A 127 4.69 -12.55 -13.78
N ILE A 128 3.73 -13.34 -14.28
CA ILE A 128 3.53 -14.74 -13.86
C ILE A 128 4.80 -15.55 -14.08
N LEU A 129 5.46 -15.38 -15.21
CA LEU A 129 6.62 -16.14 -15.66
C LEU A 129 7.98 -15.49 -15.32
N ALA A 130 7.99 -14.38 -14.57
CA ALA A 130 9.23 -13.67 -14.23
C ALA A 130 10.24 -14.60 -13.54
N ARG A 131 11.50 -14.58 -14.02
CA ARG A 131 12.57 -15.50 -13.56
C ARG A 131 13.62 -14.81 -12.69
N GLY A 132 13.56 -13.50 -12.55
CA GLY A 132 14.54 -12.74 -11.78
C GLY A 132 14.39 -12.98 -10.27
N PRO A 133 15.51 -13.07 -9.51
CA PRO A 133 15.45 -13.14 -8.06
C PRO A 133 15.01 -11.83 -7.41
N LEU A 134 15.17 -10.72 -8.13
CA LEU A 134 14.64 -9.40 -7.78
C LEU A 134 13.79 -8.90 -8.93
N THR A 135 12.51 -8.65 -8.67
CA THR A 135 11.57 -8.14 -9.67
C THR A 135 10.72 -7.03 -9.05
N ARG A 136 10.58 -5.92 -9.78
CA ARG A 136 9.64 -4.83 -9.45
C ARG A 136 8.53 -4.79 -10.48
N ILE A 137 7.30 -4.61 -10.02
CA ILE A 137 6.12 -4.55 -10.87
C ILE A 137 5.35 -3.28 -10.56
N PHE A 138 5.41 -2.32 -11.48
CA PHE A 138 4.60 -1.10 -11.42
C PHE A 138 3.25 -1.39 -12.06
N ALA A 139 2.22 -1.39 -11.25
CA ALA A 139 0.88 -1.78 -11.65
C ALA A 139 -0.11 -0.64 -11.42
N GLY A 140 -0.82 -0.24 -12.45
CA GLY A 140 -1.88 0.77 -12.35
C GLY A 140 -3.11 0.30 -11.57
N ALA A 141 -3.98 1.24 -11.18
CA ALA A 141 -5.28 0.92 -10.63
C ALA A 141 -6.08 0.03 -11.59
N GLY A 142 -6.75 -1.00 -11.08
CA GLY A 142 -7.58 -1.87 -11.92
C GLY A 142 -6.84 -2.79 -12.88
N SER A 143 -5.50 -2.96 -12.77
CA SER A 143 -4.68 -3.77 -13.69
C SER A 143 -4.71 -5.29 -13.42
N GLY A 144 -5.54 -5.78 -12.50
CA GLY A 144 -5.64 -7.20 -12.19
C GLY A 144 -4.47 -7.74 -11.35
N LYS A 145 -3.78 -6.89 -10.57
CA LYS A 145 -2.64 -7.25 -9.70
C LYS A 145 -2.86 -8.54 -8.91
N SER A 146 -3.98 -8.63 -8.18
CA SER A 146 -4.24 -9.75 -7.26
C SER A 146 -4.44 -11.08 -8.00
N THR A 147 -5.13 -11.08 -9.15
CA THR A 147 -5.31 -12.27 -9.98
C THR A 147 -3.98 -12.73 -10.58
N THR A 148 -3.15 -11.77 -11.02
CA THR A 148 -1.83 -12.07 -11.57
C THR A 148 -0.88 -12.62 -10.50
N LEU A 149 -0.92 -12.03 -9.29
CA LEU A 149 -0.17 -12.52 -8.13
C LEU A 149 -0.58 -13.95 -7.77
N LEU A 150 -1.88 -14.24 -7.77
CA LEU A 150 -2.40 -15.59 -7.55
C LEU A 150 -1.80 -16.61 -8.53
N LEU A 151 -1.86 -16.32 -9.83
CA LEU A 151 -1.30 -17.20 -10.87
C LEU A 151 0.23 -17.31 -10.77
N ARG A 152 0.91 -16.27 -10.31
CA ARG A 152 2.34 -16.33 -10.00
C ARG A 152 2.64 -17.34 -8.89
N VAL A 153 1.85 -17.34 -7.81
CA VAL A 153 1.99 -18.33 -6.72
C VAL A 153 1.75 -19.76 -7.23
N VAL A 154 0.70 -19.96 -8.03
CA VAL A 154 0.42 -21.26 -8.68
C VAL A 154 1.59 -21.70 -9.54
N TYR A 155 2.18 -20.81 -10.33
CA TYR A 155 3.35 -21.13 -11.15
C TYR A 155 4.55 -21.57 -10.31
N LEU A 156 4.82 -20.86 -9.22
CA LEU A 156 5.92 -21.22 -8.30
C LEU A 156 5.72 -22.59 -7.66
N LEU A 157 4.53 -22.86 -7.15
CA LEU A 157 4.22 -24.09 -6.41
C LEU A 157 4.04 -25.30 -7.35
N ALA A 158 3.13 -25.18 -8.34
CA ALA A 158 2.73 -26.30 -9.18
C ALA A 158 3.72 -26.62 -10.30
N HIS A 159 4.32 -25.60 -10.93
CA HIS A 159 5.15 -25.80 -12.12
C HIS A 159 6.65 -25.73 -11.84
N LEU A 160 7.09 -24.86 -10.94
CA LEU A 160 8.50 -24.78 -10.55
C LEU A 160 8.83 -25.69 -9.36
N GLY A 161 7.84 -26.10 -8.57
CA GLY A 161 8.01 -26.95 -7.38
C GLY A 161 8.77 -26.24 -6.27
N VAL A 162 8.51 -24.96 -6.09
CA VAL A 162 8.97 -24.22 -4.92
C VAL A 162 8.27 -24.78 -3.69
N ASP A 163 9.05 -25.04 -2.64
CA ASP A 163 8.51 -25.53 -1.37
C ASP A 163 7.56 -24.48 -0.75
N PRO A 164 6.28 -24.84 -0.47
CA PRO A 164 5.34 -23.93 0.17
C PRO A 164 5.86 -23.37 1.50
N ALA A 165 6.68 -24.14 2.24
CA ALA A 165 7.28 -23.69 3.50
C ALA A 165 8.30 -22.55 3.32
N LYS A 166 8.82 -22.36 2.11
CA LYS A 166 9.80 -21.30 1.76
C LYS A 166 9.16 -20.10 1.06
N LEU A 167 7.85 -20.10 0.86
CA LEU A 167 7.13 -19.07 0.11
C LEU A 167 6.21 -18.26 1.03
N THR A 168 6.37 -16.94 1.01
CA THR A 168 5.43 -16.03 1.68
C THR A 168 4.95 -14.94 0.73
N VAL A 169 3.64 -14.77 0.69
CA VAL A 169 2.96 -13.65 0.04
C VAL A 169 2.52 -12.68 1.12
N ILE A 170 3.01 -11.46 1.05
CA ILE A 170 2.62 -10.38 1.94
C ILE A 170 1.56 -9.53 1.25
N SER A 171 0.41 -9.36 1.91
CA SER A 171 -0.60 -8.38 1.54
C SER A 171 -0.85 -7.41 2.69
N PHE A 172 -1.43 -6.26 2.41
CA PHE A 172 -1.44 -5.14 3.35
C PHE A 172 -2.50 -5.28 4.44
N THR A 173 -3.65 -5.91 4.14
CA THR A 173 -4.78 -6.05 5.06
C THR A 173 -5.17 -7.49 5.30
N ASN A 174 -5.76 -7.77 6.46
CA ASN A 174 -6.30 -9.09 6.78
C ASN A 174 -7.40 -9.52 5.80
N ALA A 175 -8.24 -8.57 5.36
CA ALA A 175 -9.30 -8.83 4.38
C ALA A 175 -8.72 -9.27 3.02
N SER A 176 -7.68 -8.58 2.53
CA SER A 176 -7.00 -8.96 1.29
C SER A 176 -6.31 -10.33 1.42
N CYS A 177 -5.68 -10.61 2.57
CA CYS A 177 -5.09 -11.92 2.84
C CYS A 177 -6.15 -13.04 2.85
N ALA A 178 -7.31 -12.82 3.48
CA ALA A 178 -8.39 -13.80 3.53
C ALA A 178 -8.93 -14.11 2.13
N GLN A 179 -9.19 -13.08 1.33
CA GLN A 179 -9.64 -13.23 -0.06
C GLN A 179 -8.61 -13.96 -0.92
N LEU A 180 -7.33 -13.61 -0.80
CA LEU A 180 -6.26 -14.25 -1.57
C LEU A 180 -6.08 -15.73 -1.17
N ARG A 181 -6.18 -16.07 0.12
CA ARG A 181 -6.14 -17.47 0.60
C ARG A 181 -7.27 -18.31 0.01
N GLU A 182 -8.50 -17.80 0.05
CA GLU A 182 -9.66 -18.48 -0.50
C GLU A 182 -9.51 -18.74 -2.01
N GLN A 183 -9.11 -17.71 -2.76
CA GLN A 183 -8.87 -17.82 -4.19
C GLN A 183 -7.72 -18.79 -4.50
N LEU A 184 -6.63 -18.75 -3.73
CA LEU A 184 -5.47 -19.61 -3.92
C LEU A 184 -5.83 -21.10 -3.69
N MET A 185 -6.55 -21.41 -2.62
CA MET A 185 -7.01 -22.78 -2.36
C MET A 185 -7.90 -23.29 -3.48
N ARG A 186 -8.84 -22.46 -3.97
CA ARG A 186 -9.74 -22.83 -5.07
C ARG A 186 -8.97 -23.11 -6.37
N VAL A 187 -8.00 -22.25 -6.70
CA VAL A 187 -7.23 -22.40 -7.93
C VAL A 187 -6.27 -23.59 -7.83
N LEU A 188 -5.56 -23.77 -6.73
CA LEU A 188 -4.69 -24.94 -6.53
C LEU A 188 -5.44 -26.27 -6.52
N ALA A 189 -6.70 -26.30 -6.03
CA ALA A 189 -7.56 -27.48 -6.16
C ALA A 189 -7.83 -27.85 -7.62
N PHE A 190 -8.05 -26.87 -8.51
CA PHE A 190 -8.14 -27.10 -9.94
C PHE A 190 -6.85 -27.65 -10.54
N TRP A 191 -5.67 -27.22 -10.04
CA TRP A 191 -4.36 -27.76 -10.39
C TRP A 191 -4.07 -29.12 -9.75
N GLN A 192 -4.96 -29.64 -8.91
CA GLN A 192 -4.77 -30.90 -8.16
C GLN A 192 -3.52 -30.88 -7.26
N VAL A 193 -3.14 -29.69 -6.79
CA VAL A 193 -2.05 -29.50 -5.83
C VAL A 193 -2.63 -29.51 -4.42
N PRO A 194 -2.18 -30.43 -3.54
CA PRO A 194 -2.60 -30.42 -2.14
C PRO A 194 -2.16 -29.11 -1.47
N PHE A 195 -3.14 -28.34 -0.99
CA PHE A 195 -2.88 -27.06 -0.34
C PHE A 195 -4.02 -26.76 0.62
N ASP A 196 -3.77 -26.95 1.90
CA ASP A 196 -4.77 -26.80 2.93
C ASP A 196 -4.86 -25.39 3.52
N ALA A 197 -5.82 -25.16 4.42
CA ALA A 197 -6.04 -23.86 5.06
C ALA A 197 -4.86 -23.45 6.00
N ALA A 198 -4.10 -24.40 6.54
CA ALA A 198 -2.93 -24.11 7.37
C ALA A 198 -1.77 -23.59 6.50
N GLN A 199 -1.50 -24.28 5.40
CA GLN A 199 -0.53 -23.86 4.39
C GLN A 199 -0.91 -22.51 3.78
N ALA A 200 -2.20 -22.27 3.50
CA ALA A 200 -2.69 -21.00 2.99
C ALA A 200 -2.43 -19.85 4.00
N ARG A 201 -2.67 -20.08 5.30
CA ARG A 201 -2.38 -19.11 6.35
C ARG A 201 -0.89 -18.87 6.55
N GLN A 202 -0.07 -19.88 6.35
CA GLN A 202 1.39 -19.74 6.41
C GLN A 202 1.94 -19.00 5.19
N CYS A 203 1.44 -19.32 4.00
CA CYS A 203 1.89 -18.72 2.73
C CYS A 203 1.42 -17.27 2.57
N VAL A 204 0.18 -16.93 2.92
CA VAL A 204 -0.39 -15.59 2.71
C VAL A 204 -0.67 -14.92 4.04
N ARG A 205 0.02 -13.80 4.31
CA ARG A 205 -0.07 -13.07 5.59
C ARG A 205 0.22 -11.59 5.44
N THR A 206 -0.06 -10.80 6.48
CA THR A 206 0.37 -9.40 6.56
C THR A 206 1.82 -9.31 7.08
N PHE A 207 2.47 -8.14 6.92
CA PHE A 207 3.78 -7.88 7.52
C PHE A 207 3.76 -8.12 9.04
N HIS A 208 2.75 -7.58 9.73
CA HIS A 208 2.60 -7.72 11.18
C HIS A 208 2.41 -9.19 11.59
N SER A 209 1.65 -9.96 10.80
CA SER A 209 1.49 -11.39 11.07
C SER A 209 2.79 -12.18 10.85
N ALA A 210 3.55 -11.87 9.79
CA ALA A 210 4.84 -12.53 9.54
C ALA A 210 5.86 -12.20 10.63
N MET A 211 6.00 -10.93 10.99
CA MET A 211 6.85 -10.45 12.08
C MET A 211 6.38 -10.99 13.42
N GLY A 212 5.06 -11.01 13.67
CA GLY A 212 4.46 -11.46 14.93
C GLY A 212 4.78 -12.90 15.30
N VAL A 213 4.93 -13.79 14.32
CA VAL A 213 5.39 -15.18 14.56
C VAL A 213 6.81 -15.16 15.13
N LEU A 214 7.71 -14.36 14.54
CA LEU A 214 9.09 -14.22 15.00
C LEU A 214 9.15 -13.56 16.38
N ALA A 215 8.38 -12.49 16.61
CA ALA A 215 8.37 -11.79 17.89
C ALA A 215 7.87 -12.68 19.04
N LYS A 216 6.84 -13.49 18.82
CA LYS A 216 6.36 -14.45 19.83
C LYS A 216 7.40 -15.48 20.18
N SER A 217 8.10 -16.06 19.18
CA SER A 217 9.10 -17.12 19.40
C SER A 217 10.42 -16.60 19.98
N GLU A 218 10.86 -15.39 19.58
CA GLU A 218 12.20 -14.90 19.86
C GLU A 218 12.23 -13.81 20.95
N MET A 219 11.12 -13.08 21.16
CA MET A 219 11.05 -11.99 22.14
C MET A 219 10.10 -12.30 23.31
N GLY A 220 9.30 -13.38 23.23
CA GLY A 220 8.32 -13.72 24.26
C GLY A 220 7.13 -12.77 24.34
N VAL A 221 6.82 -12.06 23.26
CA VAL A 221 5.67 -11.14 23.18
C VAL A 221 4.39 -11.94 23.28
N SER A 222 3.57 -11.64 24.29
CA SER A 222 2.28 -12.31 24.51
C SER A 222 1.12 -11.60 23.80
N ALA A 223 1.15 -10.27 23.74
CA ALA A 223 0.12 -9.46 23.09
C ALA A 223 0.70 -8.14 22.52
N TRP A 224 -0.10 -7.50 21.66
CA TRP A 224 0.29 -6.26 20.99
C TRP A 224 -0.41 -5.06 21.61
N PHE A 225 0.32 -3.98 21.86
CA PHE A 225 -0.23 -2.73 22.35
C PHE A 225 -1.35 -2.21 21.44
N GLU A 226 -1.16 -2.27 20.12
CA GLU A 226 -2.13 -1.79 19.12
C GLU A 226 -3.44 -2.60 19.10
N GLN A 227 -3.41 -3.82 19.64
CA GLN A 227 -4.57 -4.73 19.67
C GLN A 227 -5.29 -4.78 21.03
N LEU A 228 -4.82 -4.05 22.04
CA LEU A 228 -5.48 -3.99 23.34
C LEU A 228 -6.90 -3.43 23.19
N ASP A 229 -7.87 -4.02 23.90
CA ASP A 229 -9.30 -3.71 23.82
C ASP A 229 -9.91 -3.82 22.40
N SER A 230 -9.24 -4.48 21.45
CA SER A 230 -9.83 -4.82 20.16
C SER A 230 -10.80 -5.98 20.33
N ARG A 231 -12.04 -5.81 19.86
CA ARG A 231 -13.07 -6.88 19.93
C ARG A 231 -12.75 -8.04 18.98
N ASP A 232 -12.00 -7.75 17.91
CA ASP A 232 -11.54 -8.75 16.95
C ASP A 232 -10.02 -8.79 16.96
N ALA A 233 -9.45 -9.93 17.35
CA ALA A 233 -7.99 -10.19 17.35
C ALA A 233 -7.35 -10.15 15.96
N GLY A 234 -8.12 -9.85 14.91
CA GLY A 234 -7.72 -9.76 13.52
C GLY A 234 -7.84 -8.37 12.90
N ASP A 235 -8.41 -7.40 13.59
CA ASP A 235 -8.48 -6.03 13.08
C ASP A 235 -7.08 -5.41 13.13
N GLU A 236 -6.44 -5.34 11.97
CA GLU A 236 -5.42 -4.32 11.78
C GLU A 236 -6.05 -2.95 12.07
N PRO A 237 -5.39 -2.09 12.86
CA PRO A 237 -5.93 -0.78 13.12
C PRO A 237 -6.13 -0.09 11.76
N ASP A 238 -7.39 0.05 11.35
CA ASP A 238 -7.81 0.85 10.23
C ASP A 238 -7.32 2.27 10.47
N ASN A 239 -6.19 2.61 9.86
CA ASN A 239 -5.61 3.93 9.92
C ASN A 239 -5.47 4.51 11.35
N PRO A 240 -4.37 4.22 12.07
CA PRO A 240 -4.14 4.74 13.43
C PRO A 240 -4.11 6.27 13.52
N LEU A 241 -4.01 7.00 12.39
CA LEU A 241 -4.09 8.48 12.38
C LEU A 241 -5.43 9.06 11.95
N ALA A 242 -6.34 8.31 11.43
CA ALA A 242 -7.71 8.82 11.35
C ALA A 242 -8.29 8.88 12.76
N ALA A 243 -7.51 9.42 13.70
CA ALA A 243 -7.87 9.71 15.08
C ALA A 243 -8.90 8.72 15.67
N GLY A 244 -8.61 7.45 15.53
CA GLY A 244 -9.16 6.49 16.45
C GLY A 244 -8.57 6.90 17.80
N ARG A 245 -9.38 7.48 18.68
CA ARG A 245 -8.98 7.66 20.08
C ARG A 245 -8.30 6.38 20.53
N LEU A 246 -7.11 6.50 21.12
CA LEU A 246 -6.48 5.38 21.80
C LEU A 246 -7.52 4.69 22.68
N LYS A 247 -7.56 3.39 22.65
CA LYS A 247 -8.51 2.60 23.46
C LYS A 247 -8.18 2.76 24.94
N PRO A 248 -9.13 2.57 25.85
CA PRO A 248 -8.91 2.83 27.28
C PRO A 248 -7.71 2.11 27.88
N ALA A 249 -7.42 0.85 27.48
CA ALA A 249 -6.24 0.13 27.94
C ALA A 249 -4.93 0.75 27.43
N GLN A 250 -4.92 1.21 26.18
CA GLN A 250 -3.76 1.90 25.59
C GLN A 250 -3.50 3.23 26.30
N GLN A 251 -4.53 4.04 26.51
CA GLN A 251 -4.42 5.32 27.23
C GLN A 251 -3.90 5.11 28.65
N ARG A 252 -4.43 4.14 29.41
CA ARG A 252 -3.95 3.83 30.76
C ARG A 252 -2.47 3.50 30.80
N LEU A 253 -1.96 2.69 29.85
CA LEU A 253 -0.54 2.33 29.80
C LEU A 253 0.34 3.54 29.49
N LEU A 254 -0.07 4.40 28.57
CA LEU A 254 0.66 5.63 28.26
C LEU A 254 0.67 6.59 29.44
N GLN A 255 -0.47 6.80 30.10
CA GLN A 255 -0.57 7.65 31.27
C GLN A 255 0.24 7.11 32.46
N GLU A 256 0.21 5.79 32.71
CA GLU A 256 1.01 5.16 33.75
C GLU A 256 2.50 5.40 33.54
N ALA A 257 3.02 5.17 32.33
CA ALA A 257 4.41 5.44 32.01
C ALA A 257 4.77 6.93 32.13
N TYR A 258 3.85 7.81 31.70
CA TYR A 258 4.03 9.26 31.74
C TYR A 258 4.06 9.79 33.17
N HIS A 259 3.11 9.40 34.02
CA HIS A 259 3.05 9.82 35.41
C HIS A 259 4.26 9.31 36.20
N ALA A 260 4.68 8.07 35.97
CA ALA A 260 5.88 7.53 36.61
C ALA A 260 7.14 8.31 36.18
N CYS A 261 7.30 8.60 34.90
CA CYS A 261 8.42 9.39 34.39
C CYS A 261 8.41 10.82 35.00
N TYR A 262 7.25 11.46 35.04
CA TYR A 262 7.10 12.81 35.61
C TYR A 262 7.41 12.86 37.13
N ALA A 263 7.05 11.82 37.87
CA ALA A 263 7.34 11.74 39.31
C ALA A 263 8.81 11.47 39.59
N GLU A 264 9.44 10.59 38.83
CA GLU A 264 10.79 10.08 39.12
C GLU A 264 11.92 10.87 38.46
N ASP A 265 11.68 11.48 37.28
CA ASP A 265 12.71 12.17 36.47
C ASP A 265 12.51 13.70 36.48
N VAL A 266 13.39 14.40 37.18
CA VAL A 266 13.36 15.86 37.29
C VAL A 266 13.62 16.54 35.94
N GLY A 267 14.52 15.97 35.11
CA GLY A 267 14.82 16.50 33.76
C GLY A 267 13.59 16.40 32.84
N PHE A 268 12.90 15.26 32.89
CA PHE A 268 11.64 15.09 32.15
C PHE A 268 10.59 16.09 32.62
N ARG A 269 10.41 16.28 33.93
CA ARG A 269 9.45 17.24 34.50
C ARG A 269 9.73 18.65 34.01
N THR A 270 10.99 19.09 34.10
CA THR A 270 11.40 20.41 33.60
C THR A 270 11.12 20.57 32.10
N ALA A 271 11.40 19.55 31.30
CA ALA A 271 11.13 19.57 29.87
C ALA A 271 9.62 19.64 29.56
N VAL A 272 8.78 18.92 30.31
CA VAL A 272 7.32 18.99 30.19
C VAL A 272 6.81 20.39 30.55
N HIS A 273 7.29 21.01 31.64
CA HIS A 273 6.91 22.37 32.01
C HIS A 273 7.26 23.37 30.88
N ALA A 274 8.48 23.28 30.33
CA ALA A 274 8.90 24.12 29.22
C ALA A 274 8.03 23.96 27.97
N LEU A 275 7.64 22.72 27.62
CA LEU A 275 6.77 22.43 26.48
C LEU A 275 5.35 23.00 26.64
N LEU A 276 4.84 22.99 27.87
CA LEU A 276 3.48 23.46 28.20
C LEU A 276 3.44 24.93 28.61
N GLY A 277 4.60 25.62 28.65
CA GLY A 277 4.69 27.03 29.06
C GLY A 277 4.39 27.24 30.55
N LEU A 278 4.72 26.26 31.39
CA LEU A 278 4.59 26.31 32.84
C LEU A 278 5.91 26.79 33.51
N GLU A 279 5.81 27.36 34.68
CA GLU A 279 7.01 27.69 35.49
C GLU A 279 7.78 26.43 35.89
N SER A 280 9.11 26.48 35.85
CA SER A 280 9.98 25.31 36.09
C SER A 280 9.74 24.68 37.46
N ASP A 281 9.45 25.50 38.48
CA ASP A 281 9.31 25.09 39.86
C ASP A 281 7.84 24.98 40.31
N ALA A 282 6.90 25.06 39.38
CA ALA A 282 5.48 24.96 39.70
C ALA A 282 5.14 23.60 40.35
N VAL A 283 4.61 23.66 41.58
CA VAL A 283 4.09 22.48 42.27
C VAL A 283 2.62 22.32 41.84
N LEU A 284 2.35 21.35 41.00
CA LEU A 284 1.03 21.10 40.46
C LEU A 284 0.34 19.97 41.24
N SER A 285 -0.94 20.15 41.53
CA SER A 285 -1.77 19.12 42.20
C SER A 285 -2.04 17.89 41.32
N LYS A 286 -1.86 18.02 40.00
CA LYS A 286 -1.98 16.93 39.02
C LYS A 286 -0.88 17.03 37.98
N THR A 287 -0.44 15.88 37.48
CA THR A 287 0.51 15.81 36.36
C THR A 287 -0.07 16.50 35.12
N PRO A 288 0.62 17.51 34.54
CA PRO A 288 0.13 18.25 33.39
C PRO A 288 0.26 17.40 32.12
N GLU A 289 -0.81 17.23 31.37
CA GLU A 289 -0.83 16.46 30.11
C GLU A 289 -1.03 17.32 28.85
N GLY A 290 -1.15 18.61 29.00
CA GLY A 290 -1.35 19.54 27.88
C GLY A 290 -2.78 20.09 27.83
N PRO A 291 -3.25 20.57 26.66
CA PRO A 291 -2.95 20.08 25.30
C PRO A 291 -1.67 20.64 24.64
N LEU A 292 -1.05 19.83 23.77
CA LEU A 292 0.08 20.23 22.94
C LEU A 292 -0.30 20.12 21.46
N ARG A 293 0.06 21.11 20.63
CA ARG A 293 0.03 21.02 19.19
C ARG A 293 1.42 21.30 18.63
N LEU A 294 1.99 20.36 17.91
CA LEU A 294 3.18 20.59 17.08
C LEU A 294 2.75 21.22 15.74
N ALA A 295 3.64 21.98 15.13
CA ALA A 295 3.39 22.53 13.80
C ALA A 295 3.16 21.37 12.79
N GLY A 296 2.14 21.52 11.95
CA GLY A 296 1.74 20.52 10.96
C GLY A 296 0.80 19.40 11.46
N GLU A 297 0.52 19.35 12.77
CA GLU A 297 -0.50 18.44 13.30
C GLU A 297 -1.91 19.01 13.11
N LEU A 298 -2.89 18.12 12.84
CA LEU A 298 -4.29 18.51 12.56
C LEU A 298 -4.96 19.21 13.75
N GLY A 299 -4.57 18.88 14.98
CA GLY A 299 -5.15 19.45 16.19
C GLY A 299 -4.27 19.20 17.41
N PRO A 300 -4.60 19.85 18.55
CA PRO A 300 -3.94 19.58 19.81
C PRO A 300 -4.30 18.20 20.34
N MET A 301 -3.36 17.56 21.05
CA MET A 301 -3.55 16.28 21.72
C MET A 301 -2.86 16.28 23.08
N ALA A 302 -3.21 15.34 23.94
CA ALA A 302 -2.52 15.14 25.22
C ALA A 302 -1.04 14.80 24.96
N LEU A 303 -0.13 15.28 25.82
CA LEU A 303 1.31 15.11 25.61
C LEU A 303 1.74 13.65 25.54
N PRO A 304 1.23 12.70 26.38
CA PRO A 304 1.51 11.28 26.21
C PRO A 304 1.10 10.71 24.84
N GLU A 305 -0.02 11.18 24.29
CA GLU A 305 -0.49 10.77 22.96
C GLU A 305 0.42 11.35 21.87
N ALA A 306 0.84 12.63 22.00
CA ALA A 306 1.76 13.27 21.08
C ALA A 306 3.11 12.54 21.04
N PHE A 307 3.62 12.14 22.21
CA PHE A 307 4.84 11.33 22.31
C PHE A 307 4.68 9.99 21.62
N HIS A 308 3.58 9.28 21.85
CA HIS A 308 3.32 7.99 21.20
C HIS A 308 3.26 8.10 19.67
N VAL A 309 2.55 9.10 19.15
CA VAL A 309 2.42 9.33 17.70
C VAL A 309 3.78 9.62 17.05
N GLN A 310 4.58 10.51 17.67
CA GLN A 310 5.88 10.88 17.09
C GLN A 310 6.93 9.77 17.27
N ALA A 311 6.92 9.03 18.38
CA ALA A 311 7.79 7.86 18.55
C ALA A 311 7.49 6.79 17.50
N GLY A 312 6.22 6.48 17.27
CA GLY A 312 5.82 5.54 16.21
C GLY A 312 6.26 5.98 14.81
N PHE A 313 6.18 7.29 14.53
CA PHE A 313 6.70 7.85 13.28
C PHE A 313 8.23 7.71 13.18
N ILE A 314 8.98 8.07 14.22
CA ILE A 314 10.45 7.95 14.27
C ILE A 314 10.87 6.49 14.02
N GLU A 315 10.26 5.55 14.73
CA GLU A 315 10.57 4.12 14.59
C GLU A 315 10.23 3.60 13.19
N SER A 316 9.13 4.06 12.58
CA SER A 316 8.77 3.69 11.21
C SER A 316 9.81 4.12 10.17
N LEU A 317 10.55 5.21 10.44
CA LEU A 317 11.69 5.64 9.62
C LEU A 317 12.95 4.76 9.81
N GLY A 318 12.88 3.71 10.63
CA GLY A 318 14.02 2.87 10.98
C GLY A 318 14.98 3.52 11.96
N LEU A 319 14.55 4.59 12.63
CA LEU A 319 15.33 5.31 13.65
C LEU A 319 14.95 4.79 15.04
N ARG A 320 15.88 4.93 15.99
CA ARG A 320 15.61 4.67 17.41
C ARG A 320 15.38 6.00 18.12
N VAL A 321 14.35 6.08 18.94
CA VAL A 321 14.03 7.29 19.70
C VAL A 321 15.17 7.66 20.65
N ASP A 322 15.74 6.68 21.36
CA ASP A 322 16.84 6.87 22.31
C ASP A 322 18.19 7.21 21.66
N ALA A 323 18.37 6.91 20.37
CA ALA A 323 19.60 7.19 19.63
C ALA A 323 19.57 8.52 18.87
N LEU A 324 18.43 9.21 18.85
CA LEU A 324 18.35 10.52 18.20
C LEU A 324 19.21 11.55 18.94
N GLN A 325 19.85 12.41 18.17
CA GLN A 325 20.57 13.56 18.68
C GLN A 325 19.72 14.82 18.43
N PRO A 326 18.99 15.35 19.44
CA PRO A 326 18.05 16.47 19.22
C PRO A 326 18.73 17.69 18.62
N ASP A 327 19.97 17.99 19.01
CA ASP A 327 20.74 19.13 18.51
C ASP A 327 21.18 18.99 17.04
N ALA A 328 21.23 17.77 16.51
CA ALA A 328 21.51 17.51 15.11
C ALA A 328 20.26 17.64 14.20
N LEU A 329 19.08 17.81 14.79
CA LEU A 329 17.83 18.00 14.04
C LEU A 329 17.67 19.46 13.64
N THR A 330 17.59 19.72 12.35
CA THR A 330 17.34 21.07 11.79
C THR A 330 15.86 21.42 11.90
N CYS A 331 15.40 21.70 13.12
CA CYS A 331 14.01 22.09 13.41
C CYS A 331 13.98 23.14 14.53
N PRO A 332 12.82 23.80 14.80
CA PRO A 332 12.68 24.75 15.88
C PRO A 332 13.11 24.18 17.24
N GLN A 333 13.64 25.05 18.10
CA GLN A 333 14.09 24.66 19.44
C GLN A 333 13.01 23.93 20.26
N ARG A 334 11.75 24.34 20.13
CA ARG A 334 10.60 23.69 20.77
C ARG A 334 10.46 22.22 20.34
N ASP A 335 10.69 21.93 19.05
CA ASP A 335 10.62 20.55 18.52
C ASP A 335 11.81 19.72 19.03
N GLN A 336 13.00 20.31 19.14
CA GLN A 336 14.17 19.65 19.77
C GLN A 336 13.89 19.36 21.25
N GLN A 337 13.29 20.31 21.99
CA GLN A 337 12.85 20.10 23.38
C GLN A 337 11.83 18.97 23.50
N PHE A 338 10.89 18.90 22.54
CA PHE A 338 9.93 17.80 22.47
C PHE A 338 10.63 16.44 22.34
N ILE A 339 11.65 16.32 21.48
CA ILE A 339 12.42 15.07 21.35
C ILE A 339 13.20 14.75 22.63
N ARG A 340 13.79 15.75 23.30
CA ARG A 340 14.47 15.53 24.60
C ARG A 340 13.52 15.01 25.67
N ALA A 341 12.29 15.49 25.72
CA ALA A 341 11.27 14.97 26.62
C ALA A 341 10.73 13.59 26.19
N LEU A 342 10.59 13.37 24.88
CA LEU A 342 10.13 12.09 24.36
C LEU A 342 11.05 10.92 24.72
N GLN A 343 12.37 11.12 24.72
CA GLN A 343 13.35 10.03 24.93
C GLN A 343 13.20 9.29 26.28
N PRO A 344 13.23 9.96 27.45
CA PRO A 344 13.05 9.27 28.74
C PRO A 344 11.64 8.67 28.88
N PHE A 345 10.61 9.36 28.41
CA PHE A 345 9.25 8.81 28.40
C PHE A 345 9.17 7.51 27.59
N TRP A 346 9.72 7.52 26.36
CA TRP A 346 9.64 6.35 25.48
C TRP A 346 10.41 5.15 26.05
N ALA A 347 11.58 5.40 26.65
CA ALA A 347 12.34 4.36 27.34
C ALA A 347 11.54 3.73 28.50
N ARG A 348 10.88 4.57 29.31
CA ARG A 348 10.01 4.12 30.41
C ARG A 348 8.81 3.34 29.90
N PHE A 349 8.15 3.83 28.84
CA PHE A 349 7.00 3.16 28.23
C PHE A 349 7.38 1.78 27.67
N GLN A 350 8.49 1.69 26.93
CA GLN A 350 8.99 0.40 26.41
C GLN A 350 9.34 -0.57 27.54
N ALA A 351 9.94 -0.09 28.63
CA ALA A 351 10.24 -0.91 29.82
C ALA A 351 8.95 -1.47 30.45
N LEU A 352 7.93 -0.62 30.60
CA LEU A 352 6.61 -1.01 31.11
C LEU A 352 5.96 -2.08 30.22
N LEU A 353 6.01 -1.90 28.89
CA LEU A 353 5.47 -2.89 27.96
C LEU A 353 6.18 -4.24 28.10
N ARG A 354 7.53 -4.25 28.11
CA ARG A 354 8.31 -5.50 28.30
C ARG A 354 7.97 -6.20 29.60
N GLN A 355 7.84 -5.45 30.70
CA GLN A 355 7.48 -6.00 32.01
C GLN A 355 6.11 -6.71 31.95
N ARG A 356 5.20 -6.25 31.10
CA ARG A 356 3.87 -6.84 30.90
C ARG A 356 3.78 -7.87 29.78
N GLY A 357 4.91 -8.23 29.16
CA GLY A 357 4.93 -9.13 28.00
C GLY A 357 4.29 -8.52 26.75
N LEU A 358 4.22 -7.19 26.66
CA LEU A 358 3.65 -6.45 25.54
C LEU A 358 4.76 -5.84 24.68
N ALA A 359 4.44 -5.57 23.42
CA ALA A 359 5.25 -4.76 22.52
C ALA A 359 4.37 -3.94 21.59
N THR A 360 4.88 -2.81 21.06
CA THR A 360 4.33 -2.20 19.85
C THR A 360 4.85 -2.94 18.62
N PHE A 361 4.15 -2.86 17.50
CA PHE A 361 4.65 -3.44 16.24
C PHE A 361 5.99 -2.85 15.83
N ASN A 362 6.17 -1.53 15.94
CA ASN A 362 7.41 -0.87 15.58
C ASN A 362 8.58 -1.30 16.47
N MET A 363 8.37 -1.39 17.79
CA MET A 363 9.34 -1.91 18.73
C MET A 363 9.80 -3.33 18.34
N ALA A 364 8.86 -4.21 17.97
CA ALA A 364 9.20 -5.57 17.56
C ALA A 364 9.99 -5.61 16.26
N PHE A 365 9.64 -4.80 15.25
CA PHE A 365 10.43 -4.69 14.03
C PHE A 365 11.85 -4.20 14.30
N CYS A 366 12.03 -3.16 15.13
CA CYS A 366 13.35 -2.66 15.51
C CYS A 366 14.19 -3.73 16.19
N GLU A 367 13.64 -4.38 17.22
CA GLU A 367 14.38 -5.37 18.02
C GLU A 367 14.71 -6.63 17.19
N LEU A 368 13.77 -7.14 16.40
CA LEU A 368 14.03 -8.28 15.51
C LEU A 368 15.08 -7.94 14.45
N THR A 369 15.07 -6.72 13.91
CA THR A 369 16.07 -6.29 12.94
C THR A 369 17.47 -6.27 13.56
N GLU A 370 17.61 -5.71 14.76
CA GLU A 370 18.89 -5.71 15.48
C GLU A 370 19.39 -7.13 15.80
N ARG A 371 18.49 -8.03 16.21
CA ARG A 371 18.84 -9.43 16.44
C ARG A 371 19.28 -10.13 15.17
N LEU A 372 18.62 -9.85 14.02
CA LEU A 372 19.03 -10.38 12.72
C LEU A 372 20.43 -9.89 12.32
N GLU A 373 20.68 -8.58 12.44
CA GLU A 373 21.98 -7.96 12.13
C GLU A 373 23.12 -8.51 13.00
N LYS A 374 22.83 -8.87 14.24
CA LYS A 374 23.78 -9.51 15.18
C LYS A 374 23.87 -11.04 15.04
N GLY A 375 23.10 -11.65 14.13
CA GLY A 375 23.09 -13.11 13.92
C GLY A 375 22.36 -13.92 14.99
N GLY A 376 21.60 -13.28 15.87
CA GLY A 376 20.97 -13.88 17.05
C GLY A 376 19.66 -14.62 16.85
N LEU A 377 19.09 -14.64 15.62
CA LEU A 377 17.82 -15.33 15.34
C LEU A 377 18.02 -16.74 14.78
N LYS A 378 17.14 -17.67 15.16
CA LYS A 378 17.14 -19.04 14.68
C LYS A 378 16.73 -19.10 13.22
N LEU A 379 17.53 -19.79 12.39
CA LEU A 379 17.31 -19.91 10.95
C LEU A 379 15.94 -20.51 10.57
N PRO A 380 15.44 -21.58 11.20
CA PRO A 380 14.16 -22.20 10.81
C PRO A 380 12.98 -21.22 10.82
N ALA A 381 12.99 -20.25 11.73
CA ALA A 381 11.93 -19.24 11.80
C ALA A 381 11.93 -18.25 10.62
N LEU A 382 13.07 -18.11 9.91
CA LEU A 382 13.22 -17.23 8.74
C LEU A 382 12.96 -17.94 7.41
N VAL A 383 13.04 -19.27 7.37
CA VAL A 383 12.87 -20.07 6.14
C VAL A 383 11.62 -19.71 5.33
N PRO A 384 10.45 -19.44 5.94
CA PRO A 384 9.27 -19.02 5.20
C PRO A 384 9.43 -17.70 4.41
N LEU A 385 10.41 -16.88 4.76
CA LEU A 385 10.70 -15.60 4.09
C LEU A 385 11.68 -15.73 2.92
N THR A 386 12.10 -16.96 2.55
CA THR A 386 13.09 -17.18 1.47
C THR A 386 12.60 -16.62 0.13
N HIS A 387 11.35 -16.89 -0.24
CA HIS A 387 10.74 -16.35 -1.45
C HIS A 387 9.60 -15.43 -1.07
N LEU A 388 9.79 -14.13 -1.23
CA LEU A 388 8.81 -13.11 -0.88
C LEU A 388 8.14 -12.52 -2.11
N LEU A 389 6.81 -12.50 -2.10
CA LEU A 389 5.98 -11.71 -3.01
C LEU A 389 5.24 -10.68 -2.16
N ILE A 390 5.47 -9.41 -2.39
CA ILE A 390 4.92 -8.33 -1.55
C ILE A 390 4.01 -7.48 -2.42
N ASP A 391 2.72 -7.51 -2.11
CA ASP A 391 1.70 -6.63 -2.70
C ASP A 391 1.69 -5.27 -1.98
N GLU A 392 1.23 -4.23 -2.68
CA GLU A 392 1.18 -2.84 -2.19
C GLU A 392 2.54 -2.33 -1.66
N PHE A 393 3.64 -2.70 -2.33
CA PHE A 393 5.01 -2.38 -1.88
C PHE A 393 5.28 -0.88 -1.71
N GLN A 394 4.52 0.00 -2.36
CA GLN A 394 4.63 1.45 -2.21
C GLN A 394 4.25 1.96 -0.81
N ASP A 395 3.61 1.12 0.00
CA ASP A 395 3.15 1.49 1.35
C ASP A 395 4.09 1.02 2.47
N ILE A 396 5.26 0.46 2.13
CA ILE A 396 6.25 0.07 3.14
C ILE A 396 7.01 1.27 3.68
N SER A 397 7.58 1.09 4.88
CA SER A 397 8.42 2.07 5.57
C SER A 397 9.89 1.67 5.54
N PRO A 398 10.83 2.60 5.82
CA PRO A 398 12.25 2.29 5.96
C PRO A 398 12.54 1.18 6.98
N GLN A 399 11.79 1.13 8.08
CA GLN A 399 11.90 0.07 9.08
C GLN A 399 11.64 -1.33 8.47
N ILE A 400 10.58 -1.46 7.66
CA ILE A 400 10.25 -2.72 6.98
C ILE A 400 11.34 -3.08 5.96
N VAL A 401 11.85 -2.11 5.20
CA VAL A 401 12.96 -2.33 4.25
C VAL A 401 14.19 -2.88 4.99
N ARG A 402 14.57 -2.27 6.13
CA ARG A 402 15.70 -2.71 6.93
C ARG A 402 15.53 -4.14 7.45
N TRP A 403 14.33 -4.45 7.96
CA TRP A 403 13.98 -5.80 8.43
C TRP A 403 14.06 -6.85 7.32
N LEU A 404 13.47 -6.59 6.14
CA LEU A 404 13.52 -7.49 4.99
C LEU A 404 14.95 -7.76 4.53
N ARG A 405 15.78 -6.71 4.47
CA ARG A 405 17.20 -6.85 4.11
C ARG A 405 17.93 -7.74 5.11
N ALA A 406 17.83 -7.46 6.40
CA ALA A 406 18.47 -8.23 7.44
C ALA A 406 18.05 -9.71 7.42
N ALA A 407 16.74 -9.99 7.19
CA ALA A 407 16.23 -11.34 7.07
C ALA A 407 16.83 -12.09 5.84
N HIS A 408 16.84 -11.45 4.66
CA HIS A 408 17.40 -12.06 3.45
C HIS A 408 18.93 -12.18 3.50
N GLU A 409 19.64 -11.25 4.10
CA GLU A 409 21.08 -11.35 4.35
C GLU A 409 21.39 -12.56 5.24
N ARG A 410 20.63 -12.75 6.32
CA ARG A 410 20.79 -13.89 7.22
C ARG A 410 20.49 -15.23 6.55
N LEU A 411 19.42 -15.31 5.73
CA LEU A 411 19.11 -16.50 4.93
C LEU A 411 20.21 -16.82 3.93
N ALA A 412 20.74 -15.81 3.22
CA ALA A 412 21.82 -15.99 2.26
C ALA A 412 23.13 -16.47 2.90
N GLN A 413 23.46 -15.96 4.10
CA GLN A 413 24.61 -16.43 4.90
C GLN A 413 24.47 -17.90 5.30
N ALA A 414 23.25 -18.37 5.50
CA ALA A 414 22.94 -19.76 5.82
C ALA A 414 22.85 -20.69 4.59
N GLY A 415 23.13 -20.18 3.39
CA GLY A 415 23.12 -20.95 2.15
C GLY A 415 21.79 -21.00 1.40
N GLU A 416 20.73 -20.35 1.93
CA GLU A 416 19.47 -20.20 1.22
C GLU A 416 19.62 -19.22 0.02
N THR A 417 18.67 -19.27 -0.88
CA THR A 417 18.68 -18.44 -2.11
C THR A 417 17.47 -17.52 -2.14
N PRO A 418 17.50 -16.37 -1.43
CA PRO A 418 16.37 -15.45 -1.35
C PRO A 418 15.94 -14.89 -2.71
N SER A 419 14.62 -14.68 -2.86
CA SER A 419 14.05 -13.92 -3.96
C SER A 419 12.98 -12.96 -3.45
N LEU A 420 12.84 -11.82 -4.13
CA LEU A 420 11.87 -10.78 -3.77
C LEU A 420 11.18 -10.25 -5.03
N MET A 421 9.85 -10.35 -5.06
CA MET A 421 8.99 -9.71 -6.04
C MET A 421 8.18 -8.62 -5.35
N ALA A 422 8.46 -7.37 -5.69
CA ALA A 422 7.77 -6.20 -5.18
C ALA A 422 6.72 -5.75 -6.20
N ILE A 423 5.45 -5.71 -5.78
CA ILE A 423 4.32 -5.34 -6.63
C ILE A 423 3.68 -4.11 -5.99
N GLY A 424 3.44 -3.06 -6.78
CA GLY A 424 2.87 -1.85 -6.23
C GLY A 424 2.44 -0.84 -7.26
N ASP A 425 1.75 0.19 -6.77
CA ASP A 425 1.35 1.36 -7.52
C ASP A 425 1.80 2.61 -6.77
N ASP A 426 2.90 3.21 -7.20
CA ASP A 426 3.45 4.43 -6.60
C ASP A 426 2.45 5.60 -6.62
N TRP A 427 1.49 5.59 -7.55
CA TRP A 427 0.40 6.56 -7.63
C TRP A 427 -0.66 6.36 -6.53
N GLN A 428 -0.70 5.18 -5.89
CA GLN A 428 -1.61 4.87 -4.78
C GLN A 428 -0.93 4.87 -3.40
N SER A 429 0.27 5.45 -3.28
CA SER A 429 0.95 5.59 -1.99
C SER A 429 0.32 6.73 -1.18
N ILE A 430 -0.41 6.39 -0.12
CA ILE A 430 -1.21 7.31 0.70
C ILE A 430 -1.02 7.13 2.21
N TYR A 431 0.12 6.58 2.63
CA TYR A 431 0.43 6.34 4.04
C TYR A 431 1.76 6.98 4.48
N GLY A 432 2.19 8.06 3.81
CA GLY A 432 3.41 8.79 4.14
C GLY A 432 3.37 9.40 5.54
N TRP A 433 2.21 9.78 6.02
CA TRP A 433 2.00 10.27 7.35
C TRP A 433 2.42 9.30 8.48
N ARG A 434 2.52 8.01 8.21
CA ARG A 434 3.05 6.97 9.11
C ARG A 434 4.43 6.43 8.68
N GLY A 435 5.15 7.17 7.84
CA GLY A 435 6.53 6.87 7.44
C GLY A 435 6.68 5.97 6.22
N SER A 436 5.60 5.61 5.51
CA SER A 436 5.70 4.95 4.21
C SER A 436 6.19 5.94 3.15
N SER A 437 6.82 5.45 2.09
CA SER A 437 7.16 6.30 0.96
C SER A 437 7.26 5.50 -0.34
N PRO A 438 6.70 6.00 -1.45
CA PRO A 438 6.88 5.41 -2.76
C PRO A 438 8.34 5.48 -3.24
N GLU A 439 9.17 6.37 -2.66
CA GLU A 439 10.59 6.45 -2.97
C GLU A 439 11.31 5.12 -2.71
N LEU A 440 10.91 4.38 -1.66
CA LEU A 440 11.50 3.08 -1.34
C LEU A 440 11.24 2.04 -2.44
N PHE A 441 10.10 2.14 -3.12
CA PHE A 441 9.75 1.29 -4.25
C PHE A 441 10.43 1.75 -5.54
N MET A 442 10.50 3.05 -5.78
CA MET A 442 11.13 3.61 -6.98
C MET A 442 12.65 3.49 -6.94
N ASP A 443 13.27 3.69 -5.77
CA ASP A 443 14.72 3.51 -5.53
C ASP A 443 15.07 2.10 -5.01
N PHE A 444 14.25 1.11 -5.32
CA PHE A 444 14.35 -0.28 -4.85
C PHE A 444 15.78 -0.87 -4.95
N ASP A 445 16.48 -0.62 -6.06
CA ASP A 445 17.83 -1.14 -6.28
C ASP A 445 18.88 -0.51 -5.33
N ARG A 446 18.58 0.64 -4.70
CA ARG A 446 19.39 1.23 -3.63
C ARG A 446 19.29 0.42 -2.33
N HIS A 447 18.13 -0.20 -2.11
CA HIS A 447 17.82 -0.93 -0.89
C HIS A 447 18.07 -2.43 -1.02
N PHE A 448 17.79 -3.00 -2.20
CA PHE A 448 17.89 -4.43 -2.48
C PHE A 448 18.86 -4.68 -3.65
N ALA A 449 20.16 -4.44 -3.40
CA ALA A 449 21.18 -4.54 -4.44
C ALA A 449 21.42 -5.99 -4.88
N LYS A 450 21.44 -6.22 -6.19
CA LYS A 450 21.76 -7.52 -6.80
C LYS A 450 23.27 -7.78 -6.87
N GLY A 451 24.10 -6.84 -6.47
CA GLY A 451 25.55 -6.84 -6.58
C GLY A 451 26.06 -6.55 -8.01
N ARG A 452 27.30 -6.06 -8.11
CA ARG A 452 28.00 -5.72 -9.37
C ARG A 452 27.19 -4.84 -10.35
N GLY A 453 26.44 -3.86 -9.85
CA GLY A 453 25.65 -2.93 -10.67
C GLY A 453 24.45 -3.54 -11.41
N LYS A 454 24.10 -4.80 -11.16
CA LYS A 454 22.91 -5.44 -11.76
C LYS A 454 21.64 -4.92 -11.10
N LYS A 455 20.72 -4.39 -11.91
CA LYS A 455 19.42 -3.89 -11.48
C LYS A 455 18.38 -5.01 -11.36
N SER A 456 17.33 -4.77 -10.58
CA SER A 456 16.12 -5.60 -10.57
C SER A 456 15.46 -5.65 -11.95
N ALA A 457 14.72 -6.71 -12.25
CA ALA A 457 13.83 -6.72 -13.39
C ALA A 457 12.65 -5.77 -13.13
N VAL A 458 12.28 -4.96 -14.11
CA VAL A 458 11.16 -4.02 -14.02
C VAL A 458 10.10 -4.43 -15.01
N LEU A 459 8.88 -4.67 -14.53
CA LEU A 459 7.70 -4.98 -15.33
C LEU A 459 6.61 -3.95 -15.05
N ARG A 460 5.67 -3.82 -15.98
CA ARG A 460 4.55 -2.89 -15.87
C ARG A 460 3.24 -3.60 -16.16
N LEU A 461 2.19 -3.25 -15.43
CA LEU A 461 0.80 -3.61 -15.69
C LEU A 461 0.02 -2.31 -15.92
N GLU A 462 -0.10 -1.92 -17.18
CA GLU A 462 -0.65 -0.62 -17.59
C GLU A 462 -2.10 -0.72 -18.10
N THR A 463 -2.60 -1.92 -18.33
CA THR A 463 -3.99 -2.14 -18.80
C THR A 463 -4.96 -2.07 -17.61
N ASN A 464 -5.91 -1.12 -17.67
CA ASN A 464 -6.97 -0.95 -16.67
C ASN A 464 -8.25 -1.68 -17.11
N TYR A 465 -8.67 -2.68 -16.33
CA TYR A 465 -9.86 -3.48 -16.55
C TYR A 465 -11.07 -3.01 -15.72
N ARG A 466 -10.88 -2.00 -14.86
CA ARG A 466 -11.90 -1.54 -13.90
C ARG A 466 -12.75 -0.42 -14.45
N SER A 467 -12.12 0.69 -14.81
CA SER A 467 -12.80 1.96 -15.07
C SER A 467 -12.82 2.31 -16.55
N ILE A 468 -13.79 3.13 -16.93
CA ILE A 468 -13.86 3.73 -18.27
C ILE A 468 -12.69 4.72 -18.48
N ASP A 469 -12.40 5.02 -19.75
CA ASP A 469 -11.28 5.89 -20.14
C ASP A 469 -11.33 7.28 -19.51
N ALA A 470 -12.51 7.90 -19.44
CA ALA A 470 -12.68 9.22 -18.84
C ALA A 470 -12.28 9.26 -17.35
N VAL A 471 -12.59 8.22 -16.58
CA VAL A 471 -12.17 8.11 -15.17
C VAL A 471 -10.67 7.91 -15.05
N VAL A 472 -10.06 7.12 -15.94
CA VAL A 472 -8.61 6.88 -15.97
C VAL A 472 -7.87 8.18 -16.30
N ARG A 473 -8.27 8.89 -17.36
CA ARG A 473 -7.68 10.19 -17.76
C ARG A 473 -7.75 11.24 -16.65
N ASP A 474 -8.90 11.37 -15.98
CA ASP A 474 -9.08 12.31 -14.88
C ASP A 474 -8.21 11.96 -13.67
N GLY A 475 -8.10 10.66 -13.36
CA GLY A 475 -7.19 10.19 -12.33
C GLY A 475 -5.73 10.50 -12.67
N GLU A 476 -5.29 10.32 -13.91
CA GLU A 476 -3.93 10.64 -14.33
C GLU A 476 -3.67 12.15 -14.35
N ALA A 477 -4.65 12.95 -14.76
CA ALA A 477 -4.53 14.40 -14.82
C ALA A 477 -4.18 15.03 -13.47
N VAL A 478 -4.80 14.57 -12.36
CA VAL A 478 -4.51 15.08 -11.03
C VAL A 478 -3.10 14.76 -10.55
N LEU A 479 -2.45 13.75 -11.12
CA LEU A 479 -1.07 13.38 -10.81
C LEU A 479 -0.04 14.24 -11.54
N GLY A 480 -0.44 15.12 -12.44
CA GLY A 480 0.46 16.04 -13.17
C GLY A 480 1.34 16.88 -12.25
N GLY A 481 0.83 17.26 -11.06
CA GLY A 481 1.55 18.05 -10.05
C GLY A 481 2.43 17.23 -9.09
N VAL A 482 2.44 15.90 -9.18
CA VAL A 482 3.28 15.06 -8.30
C VAL A 482 4.73 15.15 -8.73
N ALA A 483 5.59 15.63 -7.80
CA ALA A 483 7.00 15.87 -8.07
C ALA A 483 7.80 14.58 -8.28
N PHE A 484 7.43 13.50 -7.61
CA PHE A 484 8.16 12.25 -7.66
C PHE A 484 7.24 11.05 -7.90
N LYS A 485 7.18 10.57 -9.15
CA LYS A 485 6.38 9.42 -9.59
C LYS A 485 7.05 8.67 -10.72
N GLN A 486 6.67 7.39 -10.87
CA GLN A 486 7.02 6.61 -12.05
C GLN A 486 6.22 7.10 -13.26
N ASP A 487 6.89 7.30 -14.38
CA ASP A 487 6.24 7.58 -15.65
C ASP A 487 5.59 6.31 -16.20
N LYS A 488 4.27 6.29 -16.24
CA LYS A 488 3.44 5.22 -16.79
C LYS A 488 2.11 5.80 -17.27
N THR A 489 1.44 5.14 -18.21
CA THR A 489 0.13 5.53 -18.73
C THR A 489 -0.79 4.33 -18.69
N CYS A 490 -1.94 4.44 -18.03
CA CYS A 490 -2.92 3.38 -17.98
C CYS A 490 -3.87 3.44 -19.18
N ARG A 491 -4.19 2.28 -19.75
CA ARG A 491 -5.13 2.15 -20.86
C ARG A 491 -6.39 1.46 -20.39
N ALA A 492 -7.53 2.14 -20.46
CA ALA A 492 -8.81 1.54 -20.15
C ALA A 492 -9.22 0.53 -21.24
N VAL A 493 -9.79 -0.59 -20.83
CA VAL A 493 -10.40 -1.60 -21.70
C VAL A 493 -11.92 -1.53 -21.64
N ARG A 494 -12.46 -1.00 -20.52
CA ARG A 494 -13.90 -0.90 -20.31
C ARG A 494 -14.48 0.21 -21.17
N GLU A 495 -15.50 -0.12 -21.93
CA GLU A 495 -16.26 0.85 -22.75
C GLU A 495 -17.22 1.66 -21.87
N ALA A 496 -17.38 2.94 -22.20
CA ALA A 496 -18.35 3.81 -21.56
C ALA A 496 -19.75 3.55 -22.14
N ARG A 497 -20.77 3.62 -21.30
CA ARG A 497 -22.19 3.57 -21.67
C ARG A 497 -22.72 5.01 -21.83
N PRO A 498 -23.85 5.20 -22.51
CA PRO A 498 -24.48 6.53 -22.54
C PRO A 498 -24.73 7.09 -21.14
N GLY A 499 -24.25 8.29 -20.90
CA GLY A 499 -24.34 8.96 -19.60
C GLY A 499 -23.26 8.61 -18.59
N ASP A 500 -22.32 7.72 -18.92
CA ASP A 500 -21.10 7.54 -18.14
C ASP A 500 -20.16 8.72 -18.35
N HIS A 501 -19.41 9.11 -17.30
CA HIS A 501 -18.52 10.28 -17.36
C HIS A 501 -17.35 10.13 -16.38
N GLY A 502 -16.27 10.87 -16.62
CA GLY A 502 -15.18 11.05 -15.68
C GLY A 502 -15.59 11.85 -14.45
N VAL A 503 -14.74 12.73 -13.96
CA VAL A 503 -15.05 13.53 -12.78
C VAL A 503 -15.94 14.71 -13.15
N ARG A 504 -17.16 14.75 -12.63
CA ARG A 504 -18.04 15.90 -12.63
C ARG A 504 -17.85 16.71 -11.34
N LEU A 505 -17.41 17.95 -11.46
CA LEU A 505 -17.24 18.84 -10.31
C LEU A 505 -18.54 19.56 -9.97
N VAL A 506 -18.93 19.56 -8.69
CA VAL A 506 -20.01 20.36 -8.12
C VAL A 506 -19.40 21.38 -7.18
N GLN A 507 -19.34 22.63 -7.64
CA GLN A 507 -18.74 23.74 -6.90
C GLN A 507 -19.76 24.43 -5.99
N GLY A 508 -19.27 25.22 -5.00
CA GLY A 508 -20.13 25.95 -4.06
C GLY A 508 -20.76 25.06 -2.98
N PHE A 509 -20.24 23.84 -2.80
CA PHE A 509 -20.76 22.91 -1.81
C PHE A 509 -20.21 23.20 -0.42
N GLU A 510 -21.11 23.34 0.55
CA GLU A 510 -20.80 23.46 1.98
C GLU A 510 -21.85 22.75 2.80
N LEU A 511 -21.42 22.08 3.87
CA LEU A 511 -22.31 21.52 4.89
C LEU A 511 -22.57 22.57 6.00
N PRO A 512 -23.81 22.64 6.56
CA PRO A 512 -24.94 21.73 6.30
C PRO A 512 -25.82 22.09 5.10
N GLY A 513 -25.69 23.29 4.52
CA GLY A 513 -26.63 23.80 3.49
C GLY A 513 -26.73 22.94 2.22
N GLY A 514 -25.63 22.35 1.77
CA GLY A 514 -25.59 21.47 0.59
C GLY A 514 -26.06 20.02 0.84
N LEU A 515 -26.39 19.64 2.08
CA LEU A 515 -26.71 18.27 2.44
C LEU A 515 -27.93 17.70 1.66
N PRO A 516 -29.06 18.43 1.52
CA PRO A 516 -30.20 17.90 0.78
C PRO A 516 -29.89 17.58 -0.69
N ALA A 517 -29.13 18.43 -1.36
CA ALA A 517 -28.71 18.22 -2.75
C ALA A 517 -27.78 17.02 -2.89
N LEU A 518 -26.84 16.83 -1.96
CA LEU A 518 -25.95 15.67 -1.93
C LEU A 518 -26.74 14.36 -1.70
N VAL A 519 -27.70 14.36 -0.77
CA VAL A 519 -28.56 13.17 -0.52
C VAL A 519 -29.37 12.82 -1.75
N ALA A 520 -29.99 13.81 -2.40
CA ALA A 520 -30.74 13.61 -3.65
C ALA A 520 -29.83 13.03 -4.78
N GLU A 521 -28.61 13.53 -4.91
CA GLU A 521 -27.63 12.98 -5.88
C GLU A 521 -27.30 11.53 -5.55
N LEU A 522 -27.01 11.19 -4.29
CA LEU A 522 -26.71 9.81 -3.89
C LEU A 522 -27.86 8.86 -4.19
N GLN A 523 -29.11 9.29 -3.93
CA GLN A 523 -30.32 8.51 -4.27
C GLN A 523 -30.49 8.34 -5.78
N ALA A 524 -30.26 9.41 -6.56
CA ALA A 524 -30.32 9.35 -8.03
C ALA A 524 -29.26 8.39 -8.61
N GLN A 525 -28.05 8.39 -8.06
CA GLN A 525 -27.01 7.46 -8.50
C GLN A 525 -27.31 6.02 -8.08
N CYS A 526 -27.91 5.78 -6.92
CA CYS A 526 -28.38 4.44 -6.54
C CYS A 526 -29.46 3.94 -7.48
N ALA A 527 -30.43 4.79 -7.85
CA ALA A 527 -31.48 4.45 -8.80
C ALA A 527 -30.91 4.15 -10.19
N HIS A 528 -29.94 4.97 -10.66
CA HIS A 528 -29.23 4.71 -11.92
C HIS A 528 -28.56 3.33 -11.92
N VAL A 529 -27.79 3.01 -10.87
CA VAL A 529 -27.07 1.72 -10.79
C VAL A 529 -28.03 0.54 -10.70
N ALA A 530 -29.17 0.70 -10.02
CA ALA A 530 -30.19 -0.33 -9.94
C ALA A 530 -30.83 -0.68 -11.32
N GLY A 531 -30.81 0.27 -12.27
CA GLY A 531 -31.27 0.07 -13.63
C GLY A 531 -30.25 -0.58 -14.57
N LEU A 532 -29.01 -0.84 -14.12
CA LEU A 532 -27.98 -1.46 -14.95
C LEU A 532 -28.10 -2.99 -14.93
N GLU A 533 -28.02 -3.63 -16.10
CA GLU A 533 -28.01 -5.10 -16.22
C GLU A 533 -26.82 -5.73 -15.48
N ARG A 534 -25.70 -5.04 -15.45
CA ARG A 534 -24.46 -5.45 -14.76
C ARG A 534 -23.89 -4.25 -14.03
N ALA A 535 -23.77 -4.38 -12.73
CA ALA A 535 -23.21 -3.35 -11.86
C ALA A 535 -22.26 -3.97 -10.84
N GLU A 536 -21.41 -3.13 -10.28
CA GLU A 536 -20.57 -3.49 -9.14
C GLU A 536 -21.45 -3.81 -7.92
N ARG A 537 -20.97 -4.73 -7.08
CA ARG A 537 -21.68 -5.08 -5.83
C ARG A 537 -21.93 -3.89 -4.89
N THR A 538 -21.00 -2.93 -4.87
CA THR A 538 -21.20 -1.65 -4.21
C THR A 538 -21.69 -0.66 -5.25
N PRO A 539 -22.95 -0.25 -5.21
CA PRO A 539 -23.50 0.67 -6.22
C PRO A 539 -22.80 2.03 -6.15
N VAL A 540 -22.80 2.64 -4.96
CA VAL A 540 -22.27 3.98 -4.71
C VAL A 540 -21.33 3.97 -3.53
N LEU A 541 -20.13 4.52 -3.70
CA LEU A 541 -19.21 4.87 -2.62
C LEU A 541 -19.29 6.38 -2.37
N LEU A 542 -19.61 6.75 -1.12
CA LEU A 542 -19.41 8.10 -0.61
C LEU A 542 -18.03 8.17 0.03
N LEU A 543 -17.17 9.03 -0.47
CA LEU A 543 -15.78 9.19 -0.06
C LEU A 543 -15.51 10.56 0.52
N GLY A 544 -14.81 10.63 1.64
CA GLY A 544 -14.37 11.87 2.27
C GLY A 544 -13.04 11.70 2.98
N ARG A 545 -12.44 12.81 3.41
CA ARG A 545 -11.20 12.77 4.21
C ARG A 545 -11.47 12.49 5.68
N ARG A 546 -12.65 12.90 6.18
CA ARG A 546 -13.00 12.88 7.61
C ARG A 546 -14.24 12.04 7.88
N ASN A 547 -14.26 11.39 9.03
CA ASN A 547 -15.40 10.59 9.45
C ASN A 547 -16.59 11.45 9.89
N ASP A 548 -16.36 12.67 10.40
CA ASP A 548 -17.42 13.59 10.83
C ASP A 548 -18.33 13.99 9.65
N THR A 549 -17.74 14.45 8.53
CA THR A 549 -18.46 14.73 7.29
C THR A 549 -19.28 13.52 6.83
N LEU A 550 -18.64 12.34 6.78
CA LEU A 550 -19.29 11.11 6.34
C LEU A 550 -20.45 10.70 7.24
N ARG A 551 -20.31 10.84 8.56
CA ARG A 551 -21.38 10.55 9.53
C ARG A 551 -22.57 11.49 9.35
N THR A 552 -22.33 12.79 9.14
CA THR A 552 -23.38 13.77 8.87
C THR A 552 -24.23 13.35 7.67
N VAL A 553 -23.58 12.94 6.58
CA VAL A 553 -24.29 12.47 5.37
C VAL A 553 -25.00 11.14 5.63
N GLN A 554 -24.34 10.17 6.29
CA GLN A 554 -24.94 8.87 6.61
C GLN A 554 -26.21 8.98 7.46
N THR A 555 -26.23 9.92 8.43
CA THR A 555 -27.40 10.16 9.29
C THR A 555 -28.59 10.73 8.50
N ALA A 556 -28.33 11.40 7.37
CA ALA A 556 -29.35 11.97 6.50
C ALA A 556 -29.85 10.99 5.42
N LEU A 557 -29.18 9.86 5.22
CA LEU A 557 -29.61 8.82 4.29
C LEU A 557 -30.68 7.93 4.93
N GLU A 558 -31.58 7.41 4.12
CA GLU A 558 -32.59 6.44 4.55
C GLU A 558 -31.95 5.16 5.11
N PRO A 559 -32.50 4.56 6.18
CA PRO A 559 -32.05 3.28 6.67
C PRO A 559 -32.07 2.21 5.58
N GLY A 560 -30.95 1.49 5.39
CA GLY A 560 -30.82 0.47 4.36
C GLY A 560 -30.38 1.01 2.99
N SER A 561 -30.09 2.30 2.85
CA SER A 561 -29.51 2.85 1.62
C SER A 561 -28.27 2.05 1.18
N PRO A 562 -28.14 1.70 -0.10
CA PRO A 562 -26.99 0.94 -0.61
C PRO A 562 -25.70 1.77 -0.75
N VAL A 563 -25.72 3.02 -0.27
CA VAL A 563 -24.53 3.89 -0.23
C VAL A 563 -23.56 3.42 0.84
N LYS A 564 -22.32 3.17 0.48
CA LYS A 564 -21.25 2.85 1.43
C LYS A 564 -20.36 4.07 1.65
N ALA A 565 -20.41 4.66 2.83
CA ALA A 565 -19.59 5.82 3.18
C ALA A 565 -18.30 5.39 3.89
N LEU A 566 -17.15 5.81 3.36
CA LEU A 566 -15.82 5.47 3.84
C LEU A 566 -14.86 6.64 3.65
N THR A 567 -13.84 6.73 4.51
CA THR A 567 -12.70 7.59 4.19
C THR A 567 -11.97 7.08 2.95
N ILE A 568 -11.31 7.98 2.21
CA ILE A 568 -10.55 7.61 1.00
C ILE A 568 -9.51 6.53 1.33
N HIS A 569 -8.86 6.62 2.49
CA HIS A 569 -7.90 5.61 2.95
C HIS A 569 -8.54 4.22 3.12
N ARG A 570 -9.72 4.14 3.75
CA ARG A 570 -10.46 2.87 3.94
C ARG A 570 -11.04 2.32 2.65
N ALA A 571 -11.23 3.17 1.65
CA ALA A 571 -11.72 2.77 0.33
C ALA A 571 -10.61 2.21 -0.58
N LYS A 572 -9.33 2.30 -0.19
CA LYS A 572 -8.23 1.70 -0.96
C LYS A 572 -8.47 0.20 -1.15
N GLY A 573 -8.30 -0.28 -2.39
CA GLY A 573 -8.61 -1.68 -2.76
C GLY A 573 -10.09 -1.95 -3.10
N LEU A 574 -11.02 -1.06 -2.74
CA LEU A 574 -12.44 -1.18 -3.09
C LEU A 574 -12.75 -0.52 -4.44
N GLN A 575 -13.96 -0.76 -4.93
CA GLN A 575 -14.52 -0.12 -6.12
C GLN A 575 -16.05 -0.07 -6.02
N ALA A 576 -16.65 0.87 -6.75
CA ALA A 576 -18.09 0.99 -6.92
C ALA A 576 -18.41 1.45 -8.34
N GLU A 577 -19.63 1.21 -8.78
CA GLU A 577 -20.07 1.73 -10.08
C GLU A 577 -19.93 3.26 -10.11
N VAL A 578 -20.37 3.93 -9.03
CA VAL A 578 -20.26 5.37 -8.89
C VAL A 578 -19.47 5.73 -7.63
N ALA A 579 -18.54 6.68 -7.73
CA ALA A 579 -17.88 7.30 -6.59
C ALA A 579 -18.34 8.76 -6.43
N VAL A 580 -18.81 9.11 -5.23
CA VAL A 580 -19.14 10.48 -4.85
C VAL A 580 -18.14 10.94 -3.81
N ILE A 581 -17.40 12.00 -4.10
CA ILE A 581 -16.33 12.53 -3.25
C ILE A 581 -16.82 13.83 -2.62
N VAL A 582 -16.66 13.95 -1.32
CA VAL A 582 -16.93 15.17 -0.55
C VAL A 582 -15.68 15.59 0.18
N ASP A 583 -15.37 16.85 0.18
CA ASP A 583 -14.16 17.48 0.71
C ASP A 583 -13.02 17.65 -0.30
N ASP A 584 -12.27 18.71 -0.09
CA ASP A 584 -11.07 19.01 -0.85
C ASP A 584 -9.83 18.33 -0.27
N CYS A 585 -8.96 17.86 -1.16
CA CYS A 585 -7.64 17.40 -0.81
C CYS A 585 -6.68 18.58 -0.61
N GLN A 586 -6.77 19.25 0.56
CA GLN A 586 -5.84 20.33 0.89
C GLN A 586 -4.49 19.78 1.35
N PRO A 587 -3.36 20.38 0.92
CA PRO A 587 -2.07 20.03 1.47
C PRO A 587 -2.02 20.33 2.97
N PRO A 588 -1.38 19.48 3.79
CA PRO A 588 -1.20 19.76 5.20
C PRO A 588 -0.32 21.00 5.42
N GLU A 589 -0.40 21.59 6.60
CA GLU A 589 0.56 22.59 7.05
C GLU A 589 1.98 21.99 7.12
N SER A 590 3.00 22.87 7.03
CA SER A 590 4.39 22.45 7.18
C SER A 590 4.65 21.83 8.54
N HIS A 591 5.41 20.72 8.56
CA HIS A 591 5.77 19.99 9.77
C HIS A 591 7.30 19.95 9.98
N PRO A 592 7.88 20.99 10.61
CA PRO A 592 9.35 21.13 10.72
C PRO A 592 10.04 19.93 11.35
N LEU A 593 9.47 19.37 12.44
CA LEU A 593 10.02 18.19 13.09
C LEU A 593 10.12 16.99 12.13
N ARG A 594 9.07 16.68 11.40
CA ARG A 594 9.08 15.55 10.46
C ARG A 594 9.97 15.79 9.25
N ASN A 595 10.10 17.05 8.80
CA ASN A 595 11.10 17.41 7.78
C ASN A 595 12.52 17.11 8.27
N ALA A 596 12.85 17.48 9.50
CA ALA A 596 14.16 17.21 10.11
C ALA A 596 14.40 15.69 10.26
N LEU A 597 13.40 14.92 10.70
CA LEU A 597 13.48 13.47 10.83
C LEU A 597 13.66 12.77 9.46
N TYR A 598 12.99 13.23 8.40
CA TYR A 598 13.18 12.75 7.04
C TYR A 598 14.62 12.94 6.58
N ALA A 599 15.16 14.17 6.74
CA ALA A 599 16.55 14.46 6.41
C ALA A 599 17.52 13.61 7.24
N TYR A 600 17.29 13.50 8.56
CA TYR A 600 18.12 12.73 9.48
C TYR A 600 18.16 11.23 9.13
N SER A 601 17.04 10.66 8.68
CA SER A 601 16.94 9.25 8.32
C SER A 601 17.81 8.85 7.13
N GLY A 602 18.09 9.78 6.21
CA GLY A 602 18.87 9.57 4.98
C GLY A 602 18.23 8.63 3.95
N TYR A 603 16.96 8.25 4.15
CA TYR A 603 16.24 7.39 3.20
C TYR A 603 15.63 8.16 2.05
N PHE A 604 15.20 9.41 2.27
CA PHE A 604 14.38 10.19 1.36
C PHE A 604 15.18 11.29 0.66
N ARG A 605 14.77 11.62 -0.57
CA ARG A 605 15.31 12.74 -1.34
C ARG A 605 14.51 14.02 -1.10
N ASN A 606 13.21 13.85 -0.89
CA ASN A 606 12.26 14.94 -0.68
C ASN A 606 12.07 15.21 0.82
N SER A 607 11.62 16.44 1.15
CA SER A 607 11.14 16.75 2.48
C SER A 607 9.82 16.04 2.79
N TYR A 608 9.50 15.88 4.07
CA TYR A 608 8.20 15.37 4.49
C TYR A 608 7.05 16.20 3.92
N ASP A 609 7.17 17.53 3.95
CA ASP A 609 6.14 18.43 3.42
C ASP A 609 5.91 18.23 1.92
N GLN A 610 6.97 18.00 1.13
CA GLN A 610 6.80 17.69 -0.29
C GLN A 610 6.13 16.34 -0.48
N ALA A 611 6.52 15.33 0.30
CA ALA A 611 5.90 14.02 0.27
C ALA A 611 4.39 14.09 0.59
N MET A 612 4.00 14.94 1.55
CA MET A 612 2.58 15.14 1.91
C MET A 612 1.81 15.94 0.85
N ARG A 613 2.44 16.89 0.16
CA ARG A 613 1.82 17.56 -1.00
C ARG A 613 1.54 16.57 -2.13
N ASP A 614 2.51 15.73 -2.45
CA ASP A 614 2.38 14.68 -3.45
C ASP A 614 1.31 13.64 -3.04
N GLU A 615 1.26 13.28 -1.75
CA GLU A 615 0.28 12.35 -1.20
C GLU A 615 -1.15 12.86 -1.34
N ASN A 616 -1.39 14.17 -1.19
CA ASN A 616 -2.72 14.74 -1.43
C ASN A 616 -3.23 14.49 -2.85
N LEU A 617 -2.35 14.64 -3.85
CA LEU A 617 -2.70 14.36 -5.25
C LEU A 617 -2.93 12.85 -5.47
N ARG A 618 -2.13 12.00 -4.82
CA ARG A 618 -2.35 10.55 -4.84
C ARG A 618 -3.65 10.14 -4.14
N LEU A 619 -4.03 10.83 -3.06
CA LEU A 619 -5.33 10.63 -2.42
C LEU A 619 -6.48 10.94 -3.36
N ALA A 620 -6.39 12.04 -4.13
CA ALA A 620 -7.34 12.36 -5.17
C ALA A 620 -7.40 11.26 -6.25
N TYR A 621 -6.26 10.80 -6.73
CA TYR A 621 -6.17 9.68 -7.67
C TYR A 621 -6.83 8.41 -7.11
N VAL A 622 -6.55 8.06 -5.85
CA VAL A 622 -7.19 6.92 -5.19
C VAL A 622 -8.70 7.09 -5.15
N ALA A 623 -9.21 8.27 -4.78
CA ALA A 623 -10.63 8.54 -4.70
C ALA A 623 -11.32 8.40 -6.07
N ILE A 624 -10.76 9.02 -7.12
CA ILE A 624 -11.27 8.97 -8.50
C ILE A 624 -11.30 7.52 -8.99
N THR A 625 -10.21 6.78 -8.82
CA THR A 625 -10.08 5.41 -9.31
C THR A 625 -10.90 4.38 -8.52
N ARG A 626 -11.70 4.80 -7.54
CA ARG A 626 -12.74 3.95 -6.91
C ARG A 626 -13.99 3.88 -7.77
N GLY A 627 -14.28 4.90 -8.58
CA GLY A 627 -15.38 4.90 -9.53
C GLY A 627 -15.04 4.06 -10.76
N VAL A 628 -16.04 3.33 -11.23
CA VAL A 628 -15.95 2.51 -12.44
C VAL A 628 -16.43 3.29 -13.64
N SER A 629 -17.64 3.85 -13.58
CA SER A 629 -18.31 4.51 -14.71
C SER A 629 -18.64 5.99 -14.48
N ARG A 630 -18.70 6.42 -13.21
CA ARG A 630 -18.99 7.81 -12.86
C ARG A 630 -18.24 8.25 -11.61
N VAL A 631 -17.77 9.49 -11.61
CA VAL A 631 -17.22 10.15 -10.44
C VAL A 631 -17.82 11.54 -10.30
N ILE A 632 -18.33 11.87 -9.10
CA ILE A 632 -18.90 13.17 -8.80
C ILE A 632 -18.13 13.74 -7.60
N TRP A 633 -17.60 14.95 -7.74
CA TRP A 633 -16.80 15.56 -6.68
C TRP A 633 -17.41 16.89 -6.24
N TYR A 634 -17.88 16.92 -5.00
CA TYR A 634 -18.42 18.09 -4.34
C TYR A 634 -17.31 18.88 -3.65
N CYS A 635 -17.10 20.13 -4.04
CA CYS A 635 -16.11 21.02 -3.45
C CYS A 635 -16.68 22.42 -3.23
N ARG A 636 -16.16 23.14 -2.23
CA ARG A 636 -16.54 24.54 -2.00
C ARG A 636 -16.05 25.42 -3.15
N ARG A 637 -14.76 25.35 -3.44
CA ARG A 637 -14.10 25.98 -4.57
C ARG A 637 -12.99 25.08 -5.11
N PRO A 638 -12.69 25.11 -6.39
CA PRO A 638 -11.59 24.31 -6.93
C PRO A 638 -10.24 24.69 -6.32
N GLN A 639 -9.50 23.69 -5.81
CA GLN A 639 -8.14 23.83 -5.29
C GLN A 639 -7.40 22.49 -5.32
N GLY A 640 -6.06 22.52 -5.40
CA GLY A 640 -5.30 21.27 -5.52
C GLY A 640 -5.78 20.43 -6.70
N ALA A 641 -6.16 19.19 -6.45
CA ALA A 641 -6.63 18.26 -7.49
C ALA A 641 -7.90 18.76 -8.21
N THR A 642 -8.84 19.35 -7.48
CA THR A 642 -10.07 19.87 -8.10
C THR A 642 -9.81 21.11 -8.97
N ALA A 643 -8.75 21.91 -8.70
CA ALA A 643 -8.34 22.99 -9.60
C ALA A 643 -7.78 22.45 -10.93
N VAL A 644 -7.02 21.35 -10.89
CA VAL A 644 -6.52 20.68 -12.11
C VAL A 644 -7.70 20.20 -12.96
N LEU A 645 -8.70 19.58 -12.35
CA LEU A 645 -9.88 19.08 -13.04
C LEU A 645 -10.78 20.20 -13.58
N ALA A 646 -10.89 21.32 -12.86
CA ALA A 646 -11.66 22.48 -13.32
C ALA A 646 -11.01 23.21 -14.51
N ALA A 647 -9.69 23.14 -14.63
CA ALA A 647 -8.95 23.78 -15.73
C ALA A 647 -8.95 22.97 -17.04
N ARG A 648 -9.42 21.72 -17.02
CA ARG A 648 -9.50 20.90 -18.25
C ARG A 648 -10.59 21.45 -19.19
N ALA A 649 -10.38 21.28 -20.49
CA ALA A 649 -11.44 21.56 -21.45
C ALA A 649 -12.65 20.64 -21.14
N PRO A 650 -13.89 21.16 -21.21
CA PRO A 650 -15.06 20.28 -21.14
C PRO A 650 -14.97 19.24 -22.25
N ASP A 651 -15.18 17.98 -21.91
CA ASP A 651 -15.32 16.92 -22.93
C ASP A 651 -16.51 17.31 -23.81
N LEU A 652 -16.27 17.65 -25.10
CA LEU A 652 -17.29 17.96 -26.11
C LEU A 652 -18.08 16.70 -26.49
#